data_a95746336874256f776572cde8c607fc
#
_entry.id   a95746336874256f776572cde8c607fc
#
_cell.length_a   1.000
_cell.length_b   1.000
_cell.length_c   1.000
_cell.angle_alpha   90.00
_cell.angle_beta   90.00
_cell.angle_gamma   90.00
#
_symmetry.space_group_name_H-M   'P 1'
#
loop_
_entity.id
_entity.type
_entity.pdbx_description
1 polymer ?
#
loop_
_entity_poly.entity_id
_entity_poly.type
_entity_poly.pdbx_seq_one_letter_code
_entity_poly.pdbx_strand_id
1 'polypeptide(L)'
;MGPRLRGDDDGRCGAESDTLAETCMSEPSFRRDWITKPIFGFARRALPSLSATEREAIEAGDVWWDGELFSGKPNWQKLLAFPPAKLSAEEQAFLDGPVEALCRMLDDWRITWELRDLPPEVWDFLKRHKFFAMIIPKAYGGLGFSAYAHSQVIRKLATRSLPGAVTAMVPNSLGPGELLLHFGTKEQQDYWLPRLAEAKEIPCFGLTSPEAGSDAAAMVDSGVVTRGVWQGREVLGIKLNWHKRYITLAPVATVIGLAFKLYDPDHLIGEREEIGITLALVPTNLPGVEIGRRHLPALQMFQNGPTFGRDVFIPLDHVIGGVAQVGKGWKMLMSALAAGRGISLPSTSAAGAAFAAHVTGAYARIREQFHVPIGRFQAIQERLGRMAATAYLLDAARRLTCAGIDAGHKPAVVTAIMKAQATERLRIVANDAMDVHGGKGVQDGPLNYLGGLYRSVPIGITVEGANIVTRSLIQFGQGAIRSHPYLLKEMAALEESDRARGLEEFDRAFWAHVGHSFANALRAWGHAWTGGLFARAPAAGKTRRYYRRLSRYAAAFALSVDMALLTLGGALKRQEMVSARFGDILSELYLLSAVLKRWDEEGRQRADLPLVAWCMEEGFATIEARLDAIFANFPNRPVAWLLRFLLLPFGLARRGPSDRLTQACAKILLAPSATRERLTVDIFHGGGDEGLARLERAFALTVDTQPLRDRLRNAGVRDVDAARAQRLITDAEAQNLRAAADAVAAAIAVDDFSPEELAPRQAADAASLQWTERARQTQSVAGGGG
;
A
#
# COMPACT_ATOMS: atom_id res chain seq x y z
N MET A 1 -0.60 -42.88 42.94
CA MET A 1 -1.63 -43.65 43.64
C MET A 1 -2.83 -43.77 42.75
N GLY A 2 -3.07 -44.97 42.20
CA GLY A 2 -4.30 -45.35 41.56
C GLY A 2 -5.28 -45.91 42.59
N PRO A 3 -6.37 -46.52 42.25
CA PRO A 3 -6.51 -47.73 41.41
C PRO A 3 -7.69 -47.68 40.41
N ARG A 4 -7.68 -48.32 39.26
CA ARG A 4 -7.93 -49.73 38.82
C ARG A 4 -9.19 -50.38 39.38
N LEU A 5 -10.09 -50.85 38.46
CA LEU A 5 -10.54 -52.23 38.22
C LEU A 5 -11.77 -52.16 37.27
N ARG A 6 -11.77 -52.79 36.08
CA ARG A 6 -12.02 -54.18 35.64
C ARG A 6 -13.50 -54.56 35.64
N GLY A 7 -13.94 -55.06 34.49
CA GLY A 7 -14.42 -56.39 34.15
C GLY A 7 -15.25 -56.32 32.89
N ASP A 8 -14.82 -56.87 31.81
CA ASP A 8 -15.15 -58.08 31.05
C ASP A 8 -16.66 -58.48 31.06
N ASP A 9 -17.28 -58.65 29.86
CA ASP A 9 -17.37 -59.94 29.20
C ASP A 9 -18.20 -59.86 27.88
N ASP A 10 -17.68 -60.55 26.90
CA ASP A 10 -18.17 -61.32 25.78
C ASP A 10 -19.61 -61.32 25.35
N GLY A 11 -19.78 -61.34 23.97
CA GLY A 11 -20.89 -62.01 23.35
C GLY A 11 -21.26 -61.66 21.94
N ARG A 12 -20.48 -62.09 20.96
CA ARG A 12 -20.81 -62.62 19.59
C ARG A 12 -22.17 -62.33 18.92
N CYS A 13 -21.97 -62.06 17.61
CA CYS A 13 -22.75 -62.53 16.43
C CYS A 13 -23.86 -61.67 15.89
N GLY A 14 -23.69 -61.39 14.60
CA GLY A 14 -24.75 -61.15 13.67
C GLY A 14 -24.36 -60.20 12.53
N ALA A 15 -23.83 -60.78 11.46
CA ALA A 15 -23.80 -60.11 10.14
C ALA A 15 -25.22 -59.92 9.66
N GLU A 16 -25.44 -58.83 8.94
CA GLU A 16 -26.33 -58.52 7.83
C GLU A 16 -27.00 -57.16 8.02
N SER A 17 -26.62 -56.20 7.27
CA SER A 17 -27.34 -55.66 6.10
C SER A 17 -26.74 -54.30 5.73
N ASP A 18 -26.11 -54.32 4.60
CA ASP A 18 -25.99 -53.16 3.72
C ASP A 18 -27.37 -52.59 3.40
N THR A 19 -27.35 -51.30 3.04
CA THR A 19 -28.47 -50.49 2.56
C THR A 19 -29.35 -49.82 3.63
N LEU A 20 -28.93 -48.58 3.93
CA LEU A 20 -29.81 -47.43 3.98
C LEU A 20 -28.90 -46.18 4.12
N ALA A 21 -28.44 -45.68 2.97
CA ALA A 21 -28.09 -44.29 2.86
C ALA A 21 -29.39 -43.50 3.16
N GLU A 22 -29.59 -43.14 4.41
CA GLU A 22 -30.64 -42.21 4.80
C GLU A 22 -30.36 -40.89 4.08
N THR A 23 -31.09 -40.68 2.99
CA THR A 23 -31.40 -39.36 2.44
C THR A 23 -32.03 -38.59 3.58
N CYS A 24 -31.26 -37.83 4.31
CA CYS A 24 -31.78 -36.88 5.32
C CYS A 24 -32.55 -35.81 4.53
N MET A 25 -33.80 -36.12 4.17
CA MET A 25 -34.74 -35.13 3.65
C MET A 25 -35.07 -34.23 4.82
N SER A 26 -34.51 -33.01 4.80
CA SER A 26 -34.86 -31.97 5.79
C SER A 26 -36.37 -31.78 5.82
N GLU A 27 -36.97 -31.76 7.02
CA GLU A 27 -38.41 -31.56 7.22
C GLU A 27 -38.90 -30.34 6.39
N PRO A 28 -40.09 -30.45 5.73
CA PRO A 28 -40.67 -29.34 4.98
C PRO A 28 -40.93 -28.14 5.90
N SER A 29 -40.25 -27.05 5.62
CA SER A 29 -40.44 -25.78 6.33
C SER A 29 -41.31 -24.85 5.48
N PHE A 30 -42.47 -24.41 6.00
CA PHE A 30 -43.35 -23.44 5.32
C PHE A 30 -42.57 -22.22 4.80
N ARG A 31 -41.64 -21.71 5.63
CA ARG A 31 -40.77 -20.59 5.28
C ARG A 31 -39.91 -20.89 4.04
N ARG A 32 -39.22 -22.04 4.03
CA ARG A 32 -38.33 -22.45 2.95
C ARG A 32 -39.09 -22.65 1.63
N ASP A 33 -40.21 -23.37 1.72
CA ASP A 33 -40.91 -23.79 0.51
C ASP A 33 -41.76 -22.68 -0.13
N TRP A 34 -42.38 -21.82 0.69
CA TRP A 34 -43.29 -20.77 0.21
C TRP A 34 -42.64 -19.39 0.06
N ILE A 35 -41.63 -19.07 0.83
CA ILE A 35 -41.00 -17.74 0.82
C ILE A 35 -39.61 -17.83 0.16
N THR A 36 -38.71 -18.67 0.68
CA THR A 36 -37.33 -18.70 0.23
C THR A 36 -37.15 -19.29 -1.17
N LYS A 37 -37.90 -20.35 -1.51
CA LYS A 37 -37.78 -21.01 -2.82
C LYS A 37 -38.08 -20.10 -4.01
N PRO A 38 -39.14 -19.25 -4.02
CA PRO A 38 -39.34 -18.25 -5.06
C PRO A 38 -38.20 -17.24 -5.12
N ILE A 39 -37.70 -16.75 -3.96
CA ILE A 39 -36.57 -15.80 -3.88
C ILE A 39 -35.29 -16.43 -4.44
N PHE A 40 -34.99 -17.69 -4.06
CA PHE A 40 -33.87 -18.46 -4.57
C PHE A 40 -33.91 -18.59 -6.11
N GLY A 41 -35.09 -18.94 -6.64
CA GLY A 41 -35.29 -19.05 -8.09
C GLY A 41 -35.13 -17.70 -8.84
N PHE A 42 -35.55 -16.61 -8.22
CA PHE A 42 -35.34 -15.26 -8.74
C PHE A 42 -33.87 -14.85 -8.66
N ALA A 43 -33.23 -14.99 -7.49
CA ALA A 43 -31.85 -14.62 -7.24
C ALA A 43 -30.88 -15.36 -8.19
N ARG A 44 -31.11 -16.65 -8.44
CA ARG A 44 -30.32 -17.48 -9.37
C ARG A 44 -30.38 -16.98 -10.82
N ARG A 45 -31.50 -16.33 -11.21
CA ARG A 45 -31.67 -15.74 -12.56
C ARG A 45 -31.18 -14.31 -12.65
N ALA A 46 -31.26 -13.56 -11.55
CA ALA A 46 -30.99 -12.14 -11.51
C ALA A 46 -29.53 -11.79 -11.18
N LEU A 47 -28.83 -12.67 -10.43
CA LEU A 47 -27.41 -12.45 -10.09
C LEU A 47 -26.54 -12.88 -11.28
N PRO A 48 -25.72 -11.98 -11.83
CA PRO A 48 -24.74 -12.33 -12.86
C PRO A 48 -23.73 -13.32 -12.28
N SER A 49 -23.39 -14.35 -13.04
CA SER A 49 -22.28 -15.23 -12.71
C SER A 49 -20.98 -14.41 -12.63
N LEU A 50 -20.16 -14.67 -11.63
CA LEU A 50 -18.81 -14.12 -11.57
C LEU A 50 -17.99 -14.72 -12.73
N SER A 51 -17.22 -13.86 -13.42
CA SER A 51 -16.22 -14.37 -14.36
C SER A 51 -15.16 -15.20 -13.62
N ALA A 52 -14.46 -16.09 -14.33
CA ALA A 52 -13.40 -16.89 -13.74
C ALA A 52 -12.34 -16.02 -13.03
N THR A 53 -11.92 -14.94 -13.68
CA THR A 53 -10.93 -13.99 -13.11
C THR A 53 -11.46 -13.23 -11.90
N GLU A 54 -12.75 -12.87 -11.85
CA GLU A 54 -13.36 -12.25 -10.67
C GLU A 54 -13.43 -13.21 -9.49
N ARG A 55 -13.79 -14.48 -9.75
CA ARG A 55 -13.82 -15.53 -8.74
C ARG A 55 -12.43 -15.77 -8.15
N GLU A 56 -11.42 -15.95 -9.00
CA GLU A 56 -10.04 -16.12 -8.59
C GLU A 56 -9.53 -14.91 -7.78
N ALA A 57 -9.90 -13.69 -8.18
CA ALA A 57 -9.54 -12.49 -7.44
C ALA A 57 -10.20 -12.43 -6.05
N ILE A 58 -11.45 -12.89 -5.91
CA ILE A 58 -12.15 -12.96 -4.62
C ILE A 58 -11.56 -14.06 -3.73
N GLU A 59 -11.16 -15.19 -4.28
CA GLU A 59 -10.56 -16.29 -3.55
C GLU A 59 -9.11 -16.03 -3.10
N ALA A 60 -8.40 -15.10 -3.76
CA ALA A 60 -6.97 -14.86 -3.54
C ALA A 60 -6.58 -14.17 -2.24
N GLY A 61 -7.50 -13.85 -1.34
CA GLY A 61 -7.19 -13.21 -0.06
C GLY A 61 -8.17 -13.59 1.03
N ASP A 62 -7.87 -13.17 2.25
CA ASP A 62 -8.74 -13.39 3.41
C ASP A 62 -9.46 -12.11 3.87
N VAL A 63 -10.40 -12.28 4.78
CA VAL A 63 -11.13 -11.21 5.47
C VAL A 63 -10.51 -11.03 6.84
N TRP A 64 -10.12 -9.82 7.15
CA TRP A 64 -9.51 -9.49 8.43
C TRP A 64 -10.30 -8.40 9.17
N TRP A 65 -9.70 -7.24 9.46
CA TRP A 65 -10.36 -6.15 10.16
C TRP A 65 -11.48 -5.48 9.35
N ASP A 66 -11.39 -5.52 8.04
CA ASP A 66 -12.45 -5.09 7.13
C ASP A 66 -13.77 -5.83 7.36
N GLY A 67 -13.75 -7.14 7.65
CA GLY A 67 -14.94 -7.90 8.00
C GLY A 67 -15.61 -7.42 9.31
N GLU A 68 -14.83 -7.04 10.31
CA GLU A 68 -15.35 -6.43 11.53
C GLU A 68 -16.09 -5.10 11.23
N LEU A 69 -15.55 -4.30 10.30
CA LEU A 69 -16.18 -3.05 9.87
C LEU A 69 -17.46 -3.30 9.06
N PHE A 70 -17.46 -4.27 8.15
CA PHE A 70 -18.65 -4.68 7.40
C PHE A 70 -19.76 -5.27 8.28
N SER A 71 -19.39 -5.85 9.43
CA SER A 71 -20.38 -6.39 10.39
C SER A 71 -21.29 -5.31 11.01
N GLY A 72 -20.91 -4.04 10.92
CA GLY A 72 -21.58 -2.90 11.57
C GLY A 72 -21.50 -2.89 13.11
N LYS A 73 -20.73 -3.81 13.70
CA LYS A 73 -20.51 -3.92 15.16
C LYS A 73 -19.07 -4.34 15.49
N PRO A 74 -18.05 -3.56 15.09
CA PRO A 74 -16.67 -3.97 15.25
C PRO A 74 -16.31 -4.27 16.70
N ASN A 75 -15.56 -5.35 16.91
CA ASN A 75 -15.06 -5.75 18.22
C ASN A 75 -13.75 -5.05 18.54
N TRP A 76 -13.83 -3.90 19.18
CA TRP A 76 -12.67 -3.09 19.54
C TRP A 76 -11.68 -3.78 20.48
N GLN A 77 -12.14 -4.71 21.33
CA GLN A 77 -11.24 -5.48 22.20
C GLN A 77 -10.36 -6.42 21.39
N LYS A 78 -10.91 -7.05 20.33
CA LYS A 78 -10.15 -7.86 19.39
C LYS A 78 -9.04 -7.03 18.70
N LEU A 79 -9.36 -5.80 18.28
CA LEU A 79 -8.36 -4.88 17.71
C LEU A 79 -7.26 -4.54 18.71
N LEU A 80 -7.63 -4.13 19.92
CA LEU A 80 -6.67 -3.70 20.94
C LEU A 80 -5.81 -4.85 21.46
N ALA A 81 -6.34 -6.06 21.51
CA ALA A 81 -5.60 -7.27 21.89
C ALA A 81 -4.68 -7.79 20.77
N PHE A 82 -4.86 -7.32 19.53
CA PHE A 82 -4.02 -7.75 18.40
C PHE A 82 -2.55 -7.33 18.64
N PRO A 83 -1.55 -8.20 18.39
CA PRO A 83 -0.16 -7.90 18.66
C PRO A 83 0.33 -6.69 17.86
N PRO A 84 1.14 -5.79 18.44
CA PRO A 84 1.77 -4.72 17.71
C PRO A 84 2.89 -5.25 16.80
N ALA A 85 3.11 -4.60 15.67
CA ALA A 85 4.29 -4.85 14.83
C ALA A 85 5.58 -4.51 15.60
N LYS A 86 6.55 -5.43 15.60
CA LYS A 86 7.84 -5.27 16.30
C LYS A 86 8.97 -5.83 15.45
N LEU A 87 10.12 -5.18 15.52
CA LEU A 87 11.36 -5.71 14.94
C LEU A 87 12.01 -6.69 15.90
N SER A 88 12.60 -7.74 15.37
CA SER A 88 13.58 -8.56 16.08
C SER A 88 14.90 -7.79 16.26
N ALA A 89 15.79 -8.27 17.12
CA ALA A 89 17.10 -7.66 17.32
C ALA A 89 17.94 -7.64 16.02
N GLU A 90 17.83 -8.69 15.20
CA GLU A 90 18.53 -8.78 13.92
C GLU A 90 17.99 -7.78 12.90
N GLU A 91 16.67 -7.66 12.80
CA GLU A 91 16.02 -6.70 11.92
C GLU A 91 16.34 -5.25 12.31
N GLN A 92 16.38 -4.97 13.62
CA GLN A 92 16.79 -3.65 14.11
C GLN A 92 18.27 -3.38 13.80
N ALA A 93 19.17 -4.35 14.01
CA ALA A 93 20.57 -4.20 13.67
C ALA A 93 20.80 -3.98 12.16
N PHE A 94 19.99 -4.59 11.31
CA PHE A 94 20.04 -4.32 9.87
C PHE A 94 19.61 -2.89 9.53
N LEU A 95 18.58 -2.40 10.20
CA LEU A 95 18.10 -1.03 10.02
C LEU A 95 19.12 0.02 10.48
N ASP A 96 19.79 -0.23 11.61
CA ASP A 96 20.77 0.70 12.20
C ASP A 96 22.14 0.62 11.51
N GLY A 97 22.50 -0.51 10.93
CA GLY A 97 23.77 -0.73 10.25
C GLY A 97 23.65 -0.61 8.72
N PRO A 98 23.34 -1.70 7.99
CA PRO A 98 23.34 -1.72 6.53
C PRO A 98 22.44 -0.67 5.89
N VAL A 99 21.22 -0.44 6.42
CA VAL A 99 20.28 0.55 5.84
C VAL A 99 20.80 1.97 6.04
N GLU A 100 21.33 2.28 7.22
CA GLU A 100 21.94 3.58 7.51
C GLU A 100 23.17 3.83 6.63
N ALA A 101 24.02 2.81 6.44
CA ALA A 101 25.20 2.91 5.58
C ALA A 101 24.78 3.14 4.12
N LEU A 102 23.77 2.42 3.62
CA LEU A 102 23.23 2.63 2.29
C LEU A 102 22.67 4.05 2.10
N CYS A 103 21.93 4.57 3.07
CA CYS A 103 21.42 5.94 3.02
C CYS A 103 22.53 6.97 2.85
N ARG A 104 23.69 6.77 3.48
CA ARG A 104 24.86 7.66 3.33
C ARG A 104 25.53 7.59 1.98
N MET A 105 25.40 6.46 1.26
CA MET A 105 25.94 6.28 -0.09
C MET A 105 25.05 6.89 -1.18
N LEU A 106 23.77 7.10 -0.88
CA LEU A 106 22.77 7.58 -1.84
C LEU A 106 22.82 9.11 -1.95
N ASP A 107 22.94 9.61 -3.16
CA ASP A 107 22.86 11.03 -3.51
C ASP A 107 21.94 11.18 -4.73
N ASP A 108 20.73 11.66 -4.51
CA ASP A 108 19.71 11.75 -5.56
C ASP A 108 20.05 12.76 -6.66
N TRP A 109 20.83 13.83 -6.35
CA TRP A 109 21.30 14.74 -7.37
C TRP A 109 22.27 14.03 -8.33
N ARG A 110 23.30 13.39 -7.77
CA ARG A 110 24.27 12.60 -8.55
C ARG A 110 23.61 11.47 -9.34
N ILE A 111 22.70 10.73 -8.69
CA ILE A 111 21.93 9.63 -9.30
C ILE A 111 21.10 10.14 -10.48
N THR A 112 20.42 11.29 -10.34
CA THR A 112 19.47 11.79 -11.31
C THR A 112 20.13 12.52 -12.47
N TRP A 113 21.04 13.42 -12.17
CA TRP A 113 21.55 14.37 -13.14
C TRP A 113 22.91 14.00 -13.72
N GLU A 114 23.75 13.31 -12.95
CA GLU A 114 25.10 12.95 -13.39
C GLU A 114 25.16 11.52 -13.95
N LEU A 115 24.74 10.53 -13.15
CA LEU A 115 24.87 9.11 -13.49
C LEU A 115 23.67 8.54 -14.25
N ARG A 116 22.49 9.05 -13.98
CA ARG A 116 21.20 8.50 -14.46
C ARG A 116 20.97 7.03 -14.09
N ASP A 117 21.63 6.60 -13.04
CA ASP A 117 21.55 5.27 -12.42
C ASP A 117 22.07 5.34 -10.99
N LEU A 118 21.88 4.26 -10.23
CA LEU A 118 22.58 4.08 -8.96
C LEU A 118 24.08 3.90 -9.23
N PRO A 119 24.97 4.47 -8.37
CA PRO A 119 26.41 4.23 -8.46
C PRO A 119 26.74 2.72 -8.40
N PRO A 120 27.79 2.24 -9.10
CA PRO A 120 28.19 0.84 -9.06
C PRO A 120 28.43 0.31 -7.64
N GLU A 121 29.03 1.12 -6.78
CA GLU A 121 29.27 0.80 -5.37
C GLU A 121 27.97 0.59 -4.58
N VAL A 122 26.89 1.28 -4.94
CA VAL A 122 25.55 1.09 -4.36
C VAL A 122 24.94 -0.23 -4.82
N TRP A 123 25.06 -0.56 -6.11
CA TRP A 123 24.62 -1.86 -6.63
C TRP A 123 25.34 -3.02 -5.92
N ASP A 124 26.65 -2.92 -5.74
CA ASP A 124 27.45 -3.93 -5.04
C ASP A 124 27.06 -4.04 -3.55
N PHE A 125 26.77 -2.91 -2.93
CA PHE A 125 26.32 -2.88 -1.53
C PHE A 125 24.95 -3.54 -1.37
N LEU A 126 23.97 -3.23 -2.23
CA LEU A 126 22.65 -3.84 -2.23
C LEU A 126 22.72 -5.36 -2.36
N LYS A 127 23.56 -5.87 -3.28
CA LYS A 127 23.78 -7.31 -3.50
C LYS A 127 24.43 -7.96 -2.27
N ARG A 128 25.55 -7.41 -1.82
CA ARG A 128 26.34 -7.96 -0.69
C ARG A 128 25.54 -8.07 0.60
N HIS A 129 24.71 -7.05 0.89
CA HIS A 129 23.90 -7.01 2.10
C HIS A 129 22.49 -7.58 1.89
N LYS A 130 22.22 -8.26 0.76
CA LYS A 130 20.98 -9.01 0.49
C LYS A 130 19.70 -8.17 0.54
N PHE A 131 19.77 -6.91 0.13
CA PHE A 131 18.56 -6.06 0.04
C PHE A 131 17.52 -6.61 -0.94
N PHE A 132 17.92 -7.44 -1.91
CA PHE A 132 17.00 -8.10 -2.85
C PHE A 132 16.35 -9.37 -2.31
N ALA A 133 16.73 -9.81 -1.10
CA ALA A 133 16.32 -11.07 -0.53
C ALA A 133 15.79 -10.93 0.91
N MET A 134 15.19 -9.82 1.25
CA MET A 134 14.64 -9.57 2.58
C MET A 134 13.57 -10.61 2.97
N ILE A 135 12.69 -10.96 2.03
CA ILE A 135 11.59 -11.91 2.27
C ILE A 135 12.01 -13.38 2.07
N ILE A 136 13.12 -13.65 1.38
CA ILE A 136 13.57 -15.01 1.14
C ILE A 136 14.03 -15.64 2.48
N PRO A 137 13.54 -16.84 2.84
CA PRO A 137 13.92 -17.51 4.09
C PRO A 137 15.42 -17.75 4.20
N LYS A 138 15.91 -17.76 5.44
CA LYS A 138 17.32 -18.06 5.76
C LYS A 138 17.79 -19.42 5.24
N ALA A 139 16.90 -20.40 5.19
CA ALA A 139 17.18 -21.72 4.61
C ALA A 139 17.63 -21.67 3.14
N TYR A 140 17.22 -20.64 2.41
CA TYR A 140 17.62 -20.37 1.02
C TYR A 140 18.66 -19.24 0.92
N GLY A 141 19.27 -18.86 2.03
CA GLY A 141 20.32 -17.84 2.07
C GLY A 141 19.82 -16.40 2.09
N GLY A 142 18.51 -16.14 2.20
CA GLY A 142 17.93 -14.81 2.36
C GLY A 142 17.98 -14.30 3.80
N LEU A 143 17.29 -13.19 4.08
CA LEU A 143 17.21 -12.58 5.42
C LEU A 143 16.02 -13.10 6.24
N GLY A 144 14.93 -13.54 5.61
CA GLY A 144 13.72 -14.04 6.26
C GLY A 144 13.07 -12.99 7.16
N PHE A 145 13.05 -11.73 6.71
CA PHE A 145 12.51 -10.61 7.46
C PHE A 145 10.98 -10.61 7.47
N SER A 146 10.42 -10.08 8.57
CA SER A 146 9.01 -9.81 8.69
C SER A 146 8.52 -8.74 7.70
N ALA A 147 7.21 -8.70 7.44
CA ALA A 147 6.60 -7.63 6.64
C ALA A 147 6.85 -6.25 7.26
N TYR A 148 6.87 -6.17 8.59
CA TYR A 148 7.17 -4.93 9.28
C TYR A 148 8.64 -4.51 9.11
N ALA A 149 9.58 -5.43 9.16
CA ALA A 149 11.00 -5.13 8.91
C ALA A 149 11.23 -4.67 7.47
N HIS A 150 10.68 -5.39 6.48
CA HIS A 150 10.69 -4.98 5.08
C HIS A 150 10.12 -3.55 4.94
N SER A 151 8.97 -3.28 5.56
CA SER A 151 8.36 -1.95 5.57
C SER A 151 9.26 -0.88 6.17
N GLN A 152 9.96 -1.15 7.27
CA GLN A 152 10.86 -0.20 7.93
C GLN A 152 12.11 0.10 7.09
N VAL A 153 12.70 -0.91 6.45
CA VAL A 153 13.83 -0.74 5.53
C VAL A 153 13.44 0.18 4.37
N ILE A 154 12.32 -0.12 3.70
CA ILE A 154 11.85 0.71 2.58
C ILE A 154 11.46 2.11 3.06
N ARG A 155 10.84 2.24 4.23
CA ARG A 155 10.50 3.54 4.82
C ARG A 155 11.74 4.39 5.03
N LYS A 156 12.81 3.86 5.62
CA LYS A 156 14.06 4.60 5.85
C LYS A 156 14.72 5.01 4.54
N LEU A 157 14.88 4.07 3.60
CA LEU A 157 15.47 4.35 2.29
C LEU A 157 14.71 5.42 1.51
N ALA A 158 13.37 5.39 1.53
CA ALA A 158 12.53 6.34 0.80
C ALA A 158 12.59 7.77 1.37
N THR A 159 13.04 7.97 2.60
CA THR A 159 13.32 9.31 3.14
C THR A 159 14.61 9.91 2.59
N ARG A 160 15.49 9.09 2.02
CA ARG A 160 16.76 9.51 1.44
C ARG A 160 16.73 9.52 -0.08
N SER A 161 16.29 8.40 -0.69
CA SER A 161 16.32 8.20 -2.13
C SER A 161 15.19 7.28 -2.57
N LEU A 162 14.30 7.78 -3.42
CA LEU A 162 13.29 6.91 -4.01
C LEU A 162 13.89 5.91 -5.01
N PRO A 163 14.84 6.27 -5.90
CA PRO A 163 15.51 5.29 -6.74
C PRO A 163 16.13 4.12 -5.97
N GLY A 164 16.82 4.41 -4.86
CA GLY A 164 17.37 3.39 -3.98
C GLY A 164 16.29 2.52 -3.32
N ALA A 165 15.23 3.13 -2.81
CA ALA A 165 14.11 2.41 -2.18
C ALA A 165 13.38 1.50 -3.19
N VAL A 166 13.07 1.98 -4.41
CA VAL A 166 12.40 1.20 -5.46
C VAL A 166 13.26 0.03 -5.90
N THR A 167 14.56 0.23 -6.06
CA THR A 167 15.50 -0.84 -6.45
C THR A 167 15.54 -1.96 -5.40
N ALA A 168 15.51 -1.63 -4.11
CA ALA A 168 15.48 -2.62 -3.02
C ALA A 168 14.10 -3.29 -2.85
N MET A 169 12.99 -2.54 -3.04
CA MET A 169 11.66 -3.05 -2.70
C MET A 169 11.08 -4.03 -3.74
N VAL A 170 11.34 -3.82 -5.04
CA VAL A 170 10.66 -4.58 -6.10
C VAL A 170 10.98 -6.08 -6.07
N PRO A 171 12.22 -6.54 -5.89
CA PRO A 171 12.51 -7.96 -5.73
C PRO A 171 11.77 -8.62 -4.55
N ASN A 172 11.42 -7.84 -3.52
CA ASN A 172 10.76 -8.30 -2.30
C ASN A 172 9.24 -8.14 -2.30
N SER A 173 8.63 -7.56 -3.33
CA SER A 173 7.19 -7.28 -3.35
C SER A 173 6.49 -7.69 -4.64
N LEU A 174 7.17 -7.62 -5.77
CA LEU A 174 6.65 -7.95 -7.09
C LEU A 174 7.62 -8.83 -7.89
N GLY A 175 8.62 -9.37 -7.24
CA GLY A 175 9.56 -10.30 -7.85
C GLY A 175 9.03 -11.73 -7.87
N PRO A 176 9.59 -12.60 -8.72
CA PRO A 176 9.22 -14.03 -8.73
C PRO A 176 9.55 -14.76 -7.42
N GLY A 177 10.36 -14.18 -6.54
CA GLY A 177 10.73 -14.78 -5.26
C GLY A 177 9.52 -15.15 -4.38
N GLU A 178 8.56 -14.23 -4.20
CA GLU A 178 7.35 -14.50 -3.43
C GLU A 178 6.45 -15.54 -4.10
N LEU A 179 6.34 -15.50 -5.43
CA LEU A 179 5.60 -16.50 -6.19
C LEU A 179 6.21 -17.90 -6.06
N LEU A 180 7.53 -17.99 -6.10
CA LEU A 180 8.26 -19.25 -5.89
C LEU A 180 8.07 -19.80 -4.47
N LEU A 181 8.10 -18.95 -3.45
CA LEU A 181 7.89 -19.34 -2.05
C LEU A 181 6.50 -19.97 -1.83
N HIS A 182 5.47 -19.43 -2.49
CA HIS A 182 4.10 -19.87 -2.27
C HIS A 182 3.62 -20.94 -3.26
N PHE A 183 4.14 -20.95 -4.48
CA PHE A 183 3.60 -21.77 -5.57
C PHE A 183 4.66 -22.60 -6.31
N GLY A 184 5.94 -22.29 -6.14
CA GLY A 184 7.03 -23.02 -6.78
C GLY A 184 7.13 -24.48 -6.34
N THR A 185 7.56 -25.36 -7.25
CA THR A 185 7.93 -26.71 -6.85
C THR A 185 9.19 -26.69 -5.96
N LYS A 186 9.44 -27.78 -5.25
CA LYS A 186 10.65 -27.87 -4.38
C LYS A 186 11.93 -27.67 -5.20
N GLU A 187 11.99 -28.26 -6.40
CA GLU A 187 13.13 -28.12 -7.31
C GLU A 187 13.32 -26.68 -7.77
N GLN A 188 12.23 -25.99 -8.09
CA GLN A 188 12.27 -24.56 -8.45
C GLN A 188 12.74 -23.71 -7.28
N GLN A 189 12.23 -23.96 -6.08
CA GLN A 189 12.65 -23.25 -4.87
C GLN A 189 14.14 -23.45 -4.59
N ASP A 190 14.62 -24.70 -4.64
CA ASP A 190 16.01 -25.06 -4.37
C ASP A 190 17.00 -24.50 -5.40
N TYR A 191 16.54 -24.31 -6.65
CA TYR A 191 17.36 -23.75 -7.72
C TYR A 191 17.35 -22.21 -7.71
N TRP A 192 16.17 -21.59 -7.67
CA TRP A 192 16.04 -20.16 -7.90
C TRP A 192 16.22 -19.31 -6.64
N LEU A 193 15.67 -19.72 -5.48
CA LEU A 193 15.70 -18.88 -4.29
C LEU A 193 17.12 -18.58 -3.78
N PRO A 194 18.08 -19.53 -3.74
CA PRO A 194 19.45 -19.20 -3.38
C PRO A 194 20.12 -18.25 -4.37
N ARG A 195 19.85 -18.38 -5.68
CA ARG A 195 20.42 -17.51 -6.72
C ARG A 195 19.89 -16.10 -6.62
N LEU A 196 18.61 -15.94 -6.33
CA LEU A 196 17.99 -14.64 -6.02
C LEU A 196 18.54 -14.04 -4.72
N ALA A 197 18.75 -14.87 -3.68
CA ALA A 197 19.29 -14.42 -2.39
C ALA A 197 20.72 -13.92 -2.48
N GLU A 198 21.53 -14.52 -3.34
CA GLU A 198 22.91 -14.12 -3.61
C GLU A 198 23.03 -13.03 -4.68
N ALA A 199 21.90 -12.57 -5.21
CA ALA A 199 21.81 -11.64 -6.34
C ALA A 199 22.63 -12.09 -7.58
N LYS A 200 22.81 -13.41 -7.74
CA LYS A 200 23.27 -14.03 -8.99
C LYS A 200 22.23 -13.87 -10.09
N GLU A 201 20.96 -13.88 -9.68
CA GLU A 201 19.83 -13.51 -10.54
C GLU A 201 19.17 -12.24 -10.01
N ILE A 202 18.97 -11.28 -10.88
CA ILE A 202 18.22 -10.05 -10.64
C ILE A 202 16.86 -10.22 -11.29
N PRO A 203 15.77 -10.27 -10.51
CA PRO A 203 14.45 -10.52 -11.06
C PRO A 203 13.76 -9.24 -11.50
N CYS A 204 12.91 -9.36 -12.53
CA CYS A 204 11.82 -8.42 -12.79
C CYS A 204 10.51 -9.18 -13.04
N PHE A 205 9.38 -8.45 -13.07
CA PHE A 205 8.08 -9.07 -13.32
C PHE A 205 7.34 -8.39 -14.49
N GLY A 206 7.19 -9.11 -15.60
CA GLY A 206 6.51 -8.67 -16.81
C GLY A 206 5.01 -8.93 -16.76
N LEU A 207 4.22 -7.91 -16.35
CA LEU A 207 2.76 -7.98 -16.32
C LEU A 207 2.13 -7.02 -17.34
N THR A 208 2.41 -5.73 -17.25
CA THR A 208 1.77 -4.68 -18.04
C THR A 208 2.21 -4.69 -19.49
N SER A 209 1.25 -4.71 -20.42
CA SER A 209 1.45 -4.60 -21.86
C SER A 209 0.91 -3.27 -22.39
N PRO A 210 1.19 -2.87 -23.64
CA PRO A 210 0.58 -1.72 -24.28
C PRO A 210 -0.94 -1.72 -24.24
N GLU A 211 -1.56 -2.88 -24.44
CA GLU A 211 -3.01 -3.10 -24.50
C GLU A 211 -3.64 -3.34 -23.14
N ALA A 212 -2.86 -3.85 -22.18
CA ALA A 212 -3.34 -4.32 -20.88
C ALA A 212 -2.65 -3.61 -19.72
N GLY A 213 -3.27 -2.54 -19.21
CA GLY A 213 -2.86 -1.79 -18.03
C GLY A 213 -3.71 -2.13 -16.80
N SER A 214 -4.77 -1.35 -16.56
CA SER A 214 -5.71 -1.60 -15.46
C SER A 214 -6.51 -2.89 -15.64
N ASP A 215 -6.83 -3.24 -16.87
CA ASP A 215 -7.34 -4.55 -17.25
C ASP A 215 -6.17 -5.47 -17.63
N ALA A 216 -5.43 -5.91 -16.62
CA ALA A 216 -4.26 -6.76 -16.84
C ALA A 216 -4.63 -8.16 -17.39
N ALA A 217 -5.88 -8.62 -17.23
CA ALA A 217 -6.36 -9.88 -17.77
C ALA A 217 -6.57 -9.84 -19.29
N ALA A 218 -6.70 -8.63 -19.87
CA ALA A 218 -6.82 -8.45 -21.32
C ALA A 218 -5.49 -8.53 -22.09
N MET A 219 -4.40 -8.95 -21.44
CA MET A 219 -3.09 -9.11 -22.09
C MET A 219 -3.18 -9.94 -23.37
N VAL A 220 -2.42 -9.55 -24.39
CA VAL A 220 -2.31 -10.23 -25.67
C VAL A 220 -1.04 -11.08 -25.78
N ASP A 221 -0.14 -10.94 -24.82
CA ASP A 221 1.07 -11.74 -24.72
C ASP A 221 0.71 -13.22 -24.64
N SER A 222 1.38 -14.06 -25.40
CA SER A 222 0.97 -15.45 -25.61
C SER A 222 2.11 -16.44 -25.48
N GLY A 223 1.75 -17.65 -25.09
CA GLY A 223 2.60 -18.83 -25.15
C GLY A 223 1.84 -19.98 -25.81
N VAL A 224 2.52 -20.73 -26.64
CA VAL A 224 1.96 -21.93 -27.29
C VAL A 224 2.76 -23.12 -26.85
N VAL A 225 2.08 -24.15 -26.34
CA VAL A 225 2.71 -25.42 -25.95
C VAL A 225 3.23 -26.10 -27.23
N THR A 226 4.49 -26.52 -27.22
CA THR A 226 5.13 -27.14 -28.39
C THR A 226 6.33 -27.97 -27.95
N ARG A 227 6.83 -28.80 -28.85
CA ARG A 227 8.12 -29.46 -28.68
C ARG A 227 9.26 -28.57 -29.17
N GLY A 228 10.37 -28.60 -28.50
CA GLY A 228 11.55 -27.83 -28.88
C GLY A 228 12.82 -28.40 -28.26
N VAL A 229 13.97 -27.84 -28.67
CA VAL A 229 15.28 -28.29 -28.17
C VAL A 229 15.71 -27.41 -26.97
N TRP A 230 15.94 -28.08 -25.83
CA TRP A 230 16.50 -27.45 -24.65
C TRP A 230 17.74 -28.21 -24.20
N GLN A 231 18.86 -27.50 -24.10
CA GLN A 231 20.16 -28.09 -23.73
C GLN A 231 20.50 -29.37 -24.55
N GLY A 232 20.20 -29.33 -25.86
CA GLY A 232 20.51 -30.42 -26.78
C GLY A 232 19.53 -31.62 -26.73
N ARG A 233 18.43 -31.51 -25.97
CA ARG A 233 17.40 -32.54 -25.88
C ARG A 233 16.05 -32.01 -26.36
N GLU A 234 15.28 -32.83 -27.07
CA GLU A 234 13.90 -32.49 -27.37
C GLU A 234 13.05 -32.60 -26.10
N VAL A 235 12.36 -31.54 -25.76
CA VAL A 235 11.49 -31.46 -24.59
C VAL A 235 10.17 -30.79 -24.94
N LEU A 236 9.16 -31.06 -24.15
CA LEU A 236 7.90 -30.31 -24.20
C LEU A 236 8.10 -28.94 -23.48
N GLY A 237 7.67 -27.89 -24.14
CA GLY A 237 7.88 -26.53 -23.64
C GLY A 237 6.85 -25.57 -24.20
N ILE A 238 7.18 -24.29 -24.11
CA ILE A 238 6.30 -23.19 -24.51
C ILE A 238 7.07 -22.25 -25.41
N LYS A 239 6.52 -21.89 -26.55
CA LYS A 239 7.00 -20.80 -27.41
C LYS A 239 6.28 -19.53 -27.04
N LEU A 240 7.03 -18.52 -26.57
CA LEU A 240 6.53 -17.30 -26.00
C LEU A 240 6.70 -16.10 -26.92
N ASN A 241 5.68 -15.24 -26.97
CA ASN A 241 5.71 -13.94 -27.62
C ASN A 241 5.12 -12.88 -26.69
N TRP A 242 5.86 -11.79 -26.41
CA TRP A 242 5.40 -10.73 -25.50
C TRP A 242 5.97 -9.37 -25.85
N HIS A 243 5.22 -8.33 -25.40
CA HIS A 243 5.66 -6.94 -25.32
C HIS A 243 5.22 -6.35 -23.99
N LYS A 244 6.13 -6.27 -23.02
CA LYS A 244 5.87 -5.67 -21.72
C LYS A 244 6.49 -4.29 -21.61
N ARG A 245 5.86 -3.39 -20.84
CA ARG A 245 6.35 -2.03 -20.61
C ARG A 245 6.20 -1.61 -19.15
N TYR A 246 6.96 -0.57 -18.75
CA TYR A 246 6.99 -0.04 -17.38
C TYR A 246 7.54 -1.03 -16.35
N ILE A 247 8.36 -1.98 -16.78
CA ILE A 247 8.84 -3.05 -15.92
C ILE A 247 10.07 -2.58 -15.14
N THR A 248 9.92 -2.47 -13.82
CA THR A 248 11.01 -2.10 -12.92
C THR A 248 12.04 -3.24 -12.89
N LEU A 249 13.31 -2.88 -12.93
CA LEU A 249 14.49 -3.72 -13.06
C LEU A 249 14.64 -4.45 -14.41
N ALA A 250 13.69 -4.38 -15.35
CA ALA A 250 13.83 -5.04 -16.65
C ALA A 250 15.16 -4.74 -17.37
N PRO A 251 15.67 -3.49 -17.39
CA PRO A 251 16.92 -3.21 -18.09
C PRO A 251 18.16 -3.97 -17.58
N VAL A 252 18.14 -4.42 -16.33
CA VAL A 252 19.25 -5.14 -15.66
C VAL A 252 18.88 -6.54 -15.19
N ALA A 253 17.67 -7.00 -15.53
CA ALA A 253 17.18 -8.30 -15.10
C ALA A 253 17.95 -9.44 -15.77
N THR A 254 18.18 -10.51 -15.03
CA THR A 254 18.71 -11.78 -15.53
C THR A 254 17.62 -12.83 -15.66
N VAL A 255 16.49 -12.64 -14.95
CA VAL A 255 15.30 -13.49 -15.04
C VAL A 255 14.04 -12.64 -14.99
N ILE A 256 13.09 -12.96 -15.88
CA ILE A 256 11.77 -12.33 -15.93
C ILE A 256 10.75 -13.31 -15.39
N GLY A 257 9.98 -12.94 -14.36
CA GLY A 257 8.70 -13.54 -14.08
C GLY A 257 7.70 -12.99 -15.11
N LEU A 258 7.23 -13.83 -16.02
CA LEU A 258 6.39 -13.41 -17.14
C LEU A 258 4.97 -13.90 -16.98
N ALA A 259 3.99 -13.01 -17.15
CA ALA A 259 2.58 -13.34 -17.27
C ALA A 259 2.15 -13.31 -18.74
N PHE A 260 1.49 -14.37 -19.20
CA PHE A 260 1.02 -14.53 -20.57
C PHE A 260 -0.20 -15.46 -20.65
N LYS A 261 -0.95 -15.42 -21.74
CA LYS A 261 -2.01 -16.41 -22.03
C LYS A 261 -1.40 -17.64 -22.68
N LEU A 262 -1.68 -18.81 -22.12
CA LEU A 262 -1.18 -20.10 -22.62
C LEU A 262 -2.25 -20.77 -23.50
N TYR A 263 -1.81 -21.29 -24.63
CA TYR A 263 -2.59 -22.05 -25.59
C TYR A 263 -1.95 -23.42 -25.85
N ASP A 264 -2.77 -24.45 -26.04
CA ASP A 264 -2.36 -25.82 -26.37
C ASP A 264 -3.19 -26.36 -27.54
N PRO A 265 -3.00 -25.84 -28.76
CA PRO A 265 -3.79 -26.24 -29.94
C PRO A 265 -3.58 -27.71 -30.35
N ASP A 266 -2.43 -28.29 -29.99
CA ASP A 266 -2.09 -29.67 -30.31
C ASP A 266 -2.43 -30.64 -29.15
N HIS A 267 -3.08 -30.17 -28.09
CA HIS A 267 -3.49 -30.96 -26.91
C HIS A 267 -2.35 -31.76 -26.27
N LEU A 268 -1.17 -31.18 -26.18
CA LEU A 268 0.04 -31.82 -25.66
C LEU A 268 0.05 -31.97 -24.14
N ILE A 269 -0.72 -31.12 -23.40
CA ILE A 269 -0.79 -31.10 -21.92
C ILE A 269 -2.21 -31.24 -21.37
N GLY A 270 -3.24 -31.32 -22.23
CA GLY A 270 -4.62 -31.46 -21.77
C GLY A 270 -5.64 -31.33 -22.89
N GLU A 271 -6.93 -31.34 -22.54
CA GLU A 271 -8.02 -31.31 -23.53
C GLU A 271 -8.43 -29.87 -23.94
N ARG A 272 -7.95 -28.85 -23.27
CA ARG A 272 -8.33 -27.45 -23.53
C ARG A 272 -7.30 -26.77 -24.40
N GLU A 273 -7.74 -26.17 -25.51
CA GLU A 273 -6.90 -25.33 -26.37
C GLU A 273 -6.51 -24.02 -25.68
N GLU A 274 -7.47 -23.27 -25.10
CA GLU A 274 -7.22 -22.07 -24.34
C GLU A 274 -7.10 -22.43 -22.86
N ILE A 275 -5.86 -22.40 -22.32
CA ILE A 275 -5.56 -22.77 -20.94
C ILE A 275 -5.77 -21.60 -19.98
N GLY A 276 -5.35 -20.40 -20.38
CA GLY A 276 -5.50 -19.18 -19.62
C GLY A 276 -4.19 -18.56 -19.14
N ILE A 277 -4.29 -17.58 -18.22
CA ILE A 277 -3.13 -16.84 -17.75
C ILE A 277 -2.19 -17.75 -16.96
N THR A 278 -0.94 -17.79 -17.39
CA THR A 278 0.13 -18.64 -16.85
C THR A 278 1.34 -17.78 -16.50
N LEU A 279 2.10 -18.18 -15.48
CA LEU A 279 3.31 -17.51 -15.03
C LEU A 279 4.51 -18.41 -15.24
N ALA A 280 5.58 -17.86 -15.82
CA ALA A 280 6.81 -18.60 -16.01
C ALA A 280 8.04 -17.75 -15.70
N LEU A 281 9.16 -18.43 -15.42
CA LEU A 281 10.49 -17.84 -15.27
C LEU A 281 11.21 -17.88 -16.62
N VAL A 282 11.60 -16.73 -17.14
CA VAL A 282 12.26 -16.60 -18.42
C VAL A 282 13.65 -16.00 -18.21
N PRO A 283 14.75 -16.77 -18.35
CA PRO A 283 16.11 -16.22 -18.38
C PRO A 283 16.26 -15.21 -19.50
N THR A 284 16.90 -14.08 -19.22
CA THR A 284 17.00 -12.97 -20.22
C THR A 284 18.05 -13.19 -21.30
N ASN A 285 18.91 -14.17 -21.11
CA ASN A 285 19.94 -14.55 -22.08
C ASN A 285 19.45 -15.55 -23.16
N LEU A 286 18.14 -15.90 -23.16
CA LEU A 286 17.58 -16.78 -24.17
C LEU A 286 17.46 -16.08 -25.53
N PRO A 287 17.64 -16.81 -26.65
CA PRO A 287 17.40 -16.28 -27.99
C PRO A 287 15.99 -15.70 -28.11
N GLY A 288 15.86 -14.53 -28.71
CA GLY A 288 14.58 -13.85 -28.91
C GLY A 288 14.17 -12.92 -27.76
N VAL A 289 14.88 -12.91 -26.63
CA VAL A 289 14.64 -11.96 -25.53
C VAL A 289 15.38 -10.65 -25.78
N GLU A 290 14.67 -9.53 -25.68
CA GLU A 290 15.25 -8.19 -25.76
C GLU A 290 14.93 -7.39 -24.48
N ILE A 291 15.99 -6.88 -23.83
CA ILE A 291 15.94 -6.00 -22.64
C ILE A 291 16.96 -4.86 -22.80
N GLY A 292 17.09 -3.99 -21.79
CA GLY A 292 18.15 -2.96 -21.71
C GLY A 292 17.67 -1.56 -22.09
N ARG A 293 16.55 -1.41 -22.79
CA ARG A 293 15.93 -0.09 -23.04
C ARG A 293 15.31 0.44 -21.75
N ARG A 294 15.29 1.77 -21.57
CA ARG A 294 14.80 2.41 -20.34
C ARG A 294 13.63 3.35 -20.59
N HIS A 295 12.72 3.38 -19.62
CA HIS A 295 11.81 4.48 -19.36
C HIS A 295 12.42 5.42 -18.30
N LEU A 296 11.95 6.67 -18.24
CA LEU A 296 12.34 7.66 -17.25
C LEU A 296 11.12 8.10 -16.42
N PRO A 297 10.68 7.31 -15.44
CA PRO A 297 9.45 7.59 -14.69
C PRO A 297 9.65 8.83 -13.82
N ALA A 298 9.13 9.98 -14.26
CA ALA A 298 9.16 11.26 -13.54
C ALA A 298 10.56 11.65 -13.04
N LEU A 299 11.61 11.39 -13.83
CA LEU A 299 13.03 11.63 -13.50
C LEU A 299 13.52 10.86 -12.25
N GLN A 300 12.84 9.80 -11.87
CA GLN A 300 13.33 8.85 -10.86
C GLN A 300 14.20 7.81 -11.56
N MET A 301 15.47 7.77 -11.23
CA MET A 301 16.49 7.03 -12.00
C MET A 301 16.70 5.57 -11.55
N PHE A 302 15.66 4.93 -10.99
CA PHE A 302 15.67 3.48 -10.86
C PHE A 302 15.54 2.81 -12.24
N GLN A 303 16.07 1.61 -12.38
CA GLN A 303 15.98 0.86 -13.62
C GLN A 303 14.52 0.48 -13.91
N ASN A 304 14.00 0.94 -15.04
CA ASN A 304 12.64 0.65 -15.51
C ASN A 304 12.65 0.67 -17.04
N GLY A 305 11.98 -0.28 -17.67
CA GLY A 305 11.99 -0.34 -19.14
C GLY A 305 11.01 -1.34 -19.73
N PRO A 306 10.95 -1.41 -21.06
CA PRO A 306 10.22 -2.45 -21.77
C PRO A 306 11.04 -3.75 -21.80
N THR A 307 10.36 -4.86 -22.08
CA THR A 307 10.97 -6.14 -22.45
C THR A 307 10.14 -6.79 -23.54
N PHE A 308 10.82 -7.46 -24.46
CA PHE A 308 10.21 -8.13 -25.59
C PHE A 308 10.68 -9.58 -25.68
N GLY A 309 9.83 -10.44 -26.19
CA GLY A 309 10.17 -11.81 -26.58
C GLY A 309 9.56 -12.15 -27.92
N ARG A 310 10.36 -12.78 -28.78
CA ARG A 310 9.92 -13.27 -30.08
C ARG A 310 10.33 -14.73 -30.23
N ASP A 311 9.34 -15.61 -30.32
CA ASP A 311 9.53 -17.05 -30.45
C ASP A 311 10.49 -17.66 -29.42
N VAL A 312 10.44 -17.13 -28.19
CA VAL A 312 11.31 -17.58 -27.10
C VAL A 312 10.84 -18.93 -26.60
N PHE A 313 11.69 -19.94 -26.64
CA PHE A 313 11.38 -21.28 -26.15
C PHE A 313 11.84 -21.46 -24.69
N ILE A 314 10.93 -21.93 -23.85
CA ILE A 314 11.23 -22.39 -22.47
C ILE A 314 10.62 -23.78 -22.26
N PRO A 315 11.25 -24.66 -21.45
CA PRO A 315 10.64 -25.92 -21.05
C PRO A 315 9.48 -25.71 -20.07
N LEU A 316 8.58 -26.67 -19.94
CA LEU A 316 7.40 -26.57 -19.06
C LEU A 316 7.74 -26.48 -17.57
N ASP A 317 8.89 -26.94 -17.14
CA ASP A 317 9.39 -26.83 -15.77
C ASP A 317 9.76 -25.39 -15.38
N HIS A 318 9.83 -24.46 -16.35
CA HIS A 318 9.95 -23.03 -16.09
C HIS A 318 8.61 -22.37 -15.70
N VAL A 319 7.46 -23.02 -15.91
CA VAL A 319 6.17 -22.57 -15.37
C VAL A 319 6.23 -22.62 -13.85
N ILE A 320 5.91 -21.52 -13.17
CA ILE A 320 5.93 -21.45 -11.69
C ILE A 320 4.93 -22.47 -11.12
N GLY A 321 5.43 -23.43 -10.35
CA GLY A 321 4.66 -24.55 -9.82
C GLY A 321 4.44 -25.69 -10.82
N GLY A 322 5.11 -25.66 -11.99
CA GLY A 322 5.07 -26.72 -13.01
C GLY A 322 3.75 -26.80 -13.74
N VAL A 323 3.56 -27.91 -14.49
CA VAL A 323 2.38 -28.15 -15.32
C VAL A 323 1.06 -28.11 -14.53
N ALA A 324 1.06 -28.49 -13.25
CA ALA A 324 -0.11 -28.46 -12.39
C ALA A 324 -0.67 -27.03 -12.14
N GLN A 325 0.11 -26.00 -12.42
CA GLN A 325 -0.24 -24.60 -12.19
C GLN A 325 -0.48 -23.80 -13.49
N VAL A 326 -0.46 -24.45 -14.66
CA VAL A 326 -0.83 -23.79 -15.92
C VAL A 326 -2.27 -23.27 -15.84
N GLY A 327 -2.52 -22.08 -16.37
CA GLY A 327 -3.83 -21.43 -16.35
C GLY A 327 -4.27 -20.85 -14.99
N LYS A 328 -3.48 -21.02 -13.92
CA LYS A 328 -3.79 -20.50 -12.57
C LYS A 328 -3.01 -19.22 -12.22
N GLY A 329 -2.36 -18.62 -13.19
CA GLY A 329 -1.48 -17.46 -12.98
C GLY A 329 -2.20 -16.24 -12.44
N TRP A 330 -3.49 -16.04 -12.77
CA TRP A 330 -4.24 -14.91 -12.26
C TRP A 330 -4.44 -14.96 -10.73
N LYS A 331 -4.81 -16.13 -10.20
CA LYS A 331 -4.94 -16.36 -8.76
C LYS A 331 -3.62 -16.13 -8.02
N MET A 332 -2.52 -16.62 -8.60
CA MET A 332 -1.17 -16.42 -8.06
C MET A 332 -0.80 -14.94 -7.99
N LEU A 333 -1.04 -14.20 -9.10
CA LEU A 333 -0.80 -12.76 -9.17
C LEU A 333 -1.59 -11.99 -8.13
N MET A 334 -2.87 -12.27 -8.00
CA MET A 334 -3.72 -11.57 -7.03
C MET A 334 -3.25 -11.79 -5.59
N SER A 335 -2.72 -12.98 -5.29
CA SER A 335 -2.14 -13.29 -3.97
C SER A 335 -0.83 -12.53 -3.72
N ALA A 336 0.09 -12.51 -4.70
CA ALA A 336 1.39 -11.86 -4.56
C ALA A 336 1.31 -10.31 -4.59
N LEU A 337 0.42 -9.74 -5.41
CA LEU A 337 0.21 -8.28 -5.48
C LEU A 337 -0.26 -7.67 -4.15
N ALA A 338 -0.79 -8.49 -3.23
CA ALA A 338 -1.20 -8.01 -1.92
C ALA A 338 -0.01 -7.50 -1.08
N ALA A 339 1.18 -8.11 -1.19
CA ALA A 339 2.38 -7.70 -0.47
C ALA A 339 2.85 -6.30 -0.89
N GLY A 340 3.03 -6.03 -2.19
CA GLY A 340 3.41 -4.72 -2.69
C GLY A 340 2.44 -3.62 -2.29
N ARG A 341 1.13 -3.88 -2.44
CA ARG A 341 0.06 -2.93 -2.05
C ARG A 341 0.01 -2.67 -0.55
N GLY A 342 0.28 -3.69 0.28
CA GLY A 342 0.17 -3.60 1.74
C GLY A 342 1.42 -3.10 2.44
N ILE A 343 2.60 -3.32 1.86
CA ILE A 343 3.89 -3.07 2.48
C ILE A 343 4.63 -1.93 1.78
N SER A 344 5.05 -2.12 0.53
CA SER A 344 6.04 -1.27 -0.12
C SER A 344 5.54 0.15 -0.42
N LEU A 345 4.39 0.28 -1.09
CA LEU A 345 3.82 1.61 -1.41
C LEU A 345 3.31 2.37 -0.18
N PRO A 346 2.66 1.74 0.81
CA PRO A 346 2.37 2.40 2.07
C PRO A 346 3.61 2.85 2.83
N SER A 347 4.72 2.10 2.74
CA SER A 347 5.99 2.45 3.41
C SER A 347 6.62 3.68 2.79
N THR A 348 6.74 3.75 1.45
CA THR A 348 7.25 4.94 0.75
C THR A 348 6.37 6.15 0.99
N SER A 349 5.04 5.96 1.07
CA SER A 349 4.10 7.06 1.31
C SER A 349 4.16 7.58 2.75
N ALA A 350 4.24 6.69 3.75
CA ALA A 350 4.42 7.08 5.14
C ALA A 350 5.79 7.74 5.38
N ALA A 351 6.84 7.26 4.69
CA ALA A 351 8.16 7.87 4.66
C ALA A 351 8.10 9.31 4.15
N GLY A 352 7.53 9.49 2.95
CA GLY A 352 7.41 10.83 2.34
C GLY A 352 6.60 11.79 3.18
N ALA A 353 5.51 11.33 3.82
CA ALA A 353 4.70 12.16 4.70
C ALA A 353 5.44 12.57 5.99
N ALA A 354 6.16 11.63 6.62
CA ALA A 354 6.97 11.91 7.81
C ALA A 354 8.14 12.85 7.49
N PHE A 355 8.85 12.59 6.38
CA PHE A 355 9.94 13.43 5.90
C PHE A 355 9.47 14.84 5.58
N ALA A 356 8.41 14.97 4.77
CA ALA A 356 7.84 16.29 4.43
C ALA A 356 7.40 17.06 5.68
N ALA A 357 6.73 16.40 6.64
CA ALA A 357 6.36 17.03 7.91
C ALA A 357 7.57 17.51 8.71
N HIS A 358 8.63 16.68 8.77
CA HIS A 358 9.88 16.99 9.48
C HIS A 358 10.58 18.23 8.90
N VAL A 359 10.87 18.19 7.59
CA VAL A 359 11.63 19.27 6.95
C VAL A 359 10.83 20.56 6.84
N THR A 360 9.51 20.46 6.59
CA THR A 360 8.65 21.63 6.45
C THR A 360 8.43 22.32 7.81
N GLY A 361 8.31 21.53 8.90
CA GLY A 361 8.27 22.07 10.25
C GLY A 361 9.54 22.81 10.63
N ALA A 362 10.71 22.23 10.35
CA ALA A 362 12.00 22.85 10.57
C ALA A 362 12.15 24.13 9.73
N TYR A 363 11.85 24.07 8.43
CA TYR A 363 11.90 25.22 7.54
C TYR A 363 10.98 26.36 8.00
N ALA A 364 9.73 26.05 8.35
CA ALA A 364 8.77 27.04 8.82
C ALA A 364 9.18 27.68 10.17
N ARG A 365 10.02 27.00 10.95
CA ARG A 365 10.60 27.54 12.19
C ARG A 365 11.71 28.54 11.93
N ILE A 366 12.59 28.26 10.94
CA ILE A 366 13.78 29.07 10.69
C ILE A 366 13.55 30.20 9.68
N ARG A 367 12.67 29.98 8.67
CA ARG A 367 12.37 30.98 7.64
C ARG A 367 11.53 32.10 8.23
N GLU A 368 12.04 33.34 8.11
CA GLU A 368 11.33 34.53 8.56
C GLU A 368 10.81 35.32 7.36
N GLN A 369 9.58 35.82 7.47
CA GLN A 369 8.98 36.85 6.62
C GLN A 369 8.20 37.81 7.51
N PHE A 370 8.13 39.07 7.13
CA PHE A 370 7.51 40.10 7.95
C PHE A 370 8.08 40.13 9.40
N HIS A 371 9.37 39.82 9.52
CA HIS A 371 10.13 39.80 10.79
C HIS A 371 9.67 38.76 11.82
N VAL A 372 8.98 37.74 11.37
CA VAL A 372 8.56 36.59 12.19
C VAL A 372 8.75 35.26 11.43
N PRO A 373 9.02 34.15 12.15
CA PRO A 373 9.02 32.83 11.54
C PRO A 373 7.69 32.54 10.84
N ILE A 374 7.74 32.00 9.61
CA ILE A 374 6.52 31.75 8.81
C ILE A 374 5.57 30.75 9.48
N GLY A 375 6.07 29.85 10.32
CA GLY A 375 5.27 28.92 11.13
C GLY A 375 4.34 29.60 12.15
N ARG A 376 4.42 30.93 12.32
CA ARG A 376 3.46 31.70 13.13
C ARG A 376 2.20 32.12 12.35
N PHE A 377 2.23 32.10 11.02
CA PHE A 377 1.07 32.44 10.20
C PHE A 377 0.06 31.28 10.20
N GLN A 378 -1.21 31.59 10.42
CA GLN A 378 -2.27 30.58 10.48
C GLN A 378 -2.42 29.80 9.19
N ALA A 379 -2.25 30.42 8.03
CA ALA A 379 -2.25 29.73 6.74
C ALA A 379 -1.16 28.68 6.60
N ILE A 380 0.03 28.92 7.17
CA ILE A 380 1.12 27.94 7.25
C ILE A 380 0.79 26.84 8.27
N GLN A 381 0.23 27.24 9.43
CA GLN A 381 -0.17 26.29 10.47
C GLN A 381 -1.26 25.30 10.00
N GLU A 382 -2.15 25.76 9.12
CA GLU A 382 -3.15 24.88 8.48
C GLU A 382 -2.46 23.73 7.72
N ARG A 383 -1.46 24.03 6.90
CA ARG A 383 -0.67 23.03 6.16
C ARG A 383 0.10 22.11 7.10
N LEU A 384 0.86 22.69 8.03
CA LEU A 384 1.67 21.95 9.00
C LEU A 384 0.83 21.01 9.87
N GLY A 385 -0.35 21.47 10.34
CA GLY A 385 -1.25 20.65 11.16
C GLY A 385 -1.77 19.44 10.41
N ARG A 386 -2.18 19.62 9.14
CA ARG A 386 -2.59 18.53 8.25
C ARG A 386 -1.45 17.54 7.99
N MET A 387 -0.25 18.05 7.69
CA MET A 387 0.94 17.22 7.47
C MET A 387 1.27 16.36 8.69
N ALA A 388 1.31 16.94 9.89
CA ALA A 388 1.60 16.23 11.13
C ALA A 388 0.58 15.11 11.40
N ALA A 389 -0.70 15.41 11.28
CA ALA A 389 -1.77 14.43 11.51
C ALA A 389 -1.77 13.33 10.43
N THR A 390 -1.51 13.68 9.17
CA THR A 390 -1.43 12.70 8.07
C THR A 390 -0.23 11.76 8.25
N ALA A 391 0.93 12.26 8.64
CA ALA A 391 2.10 11.43 8.94
C ALA A 391 1.80 10.44 10.08
N TYR A 392 1.12 10.88 11.14
CA TYR A 392 0.69 10.01 12.24
C TYR A 392 -0.26 8.91 11.77
N LEU A 393 -1.27 9.28 10.98
CA LEU A 393 -2.29 8.37 10.46
C LEU A 393 -1.69 7.31 9.53
N LEU A 394 -0.84 7.72 8.58
CA LEU A 394 -0.26 6.79 7.61
C LEU A 394 0.67 5.78 8.28
N ASP A 395 1.48 6.21 9.22
CA ASP A 395 2.36 5.30 9.96
C ASP A 395 1.57 4.36 10.88
N ALA A 396 0.48 4.83 11.51
CA ALA A 396 -0.43 3.99 12.29
C ALA A 396 -1.03 2.87 11.44
N ALA A 397 -1.56 3.21 10.26
CA ALA A 397 -2.20 2.26 9.38
C ALA A 397 -1.20 1.27 8.75
N ARG A 398 0.00 1.74 8.39
CA ARG A 398 1.11 0.91 7.91
C ARG A 398 1.51 -0.14 8.95
N ARG A 399 1.72 0.27 10.20
CA ARG A 399 2.07 -0.64 11.31
C ARG A 399 1.00 -1.69 11.53
N LEU A 400 -0.27 -1.30 11.57
CA LEU A 400 -1.37 -2.24 11.74
C LEU A 400 -1.46 -3.24 10.58
N THR A 401 -1.30 -2.77 9.34
CA THR A 401 -1.33 -3.62 8.15
C THR A 401 -0.19 -4.65 8.17
N CYS A 402 1.05 -4.20 8.46
CA CYS A 402 2.19 -5.11 8.57
C CYS A 402 1.99 -6.14 9.70
N ALA A 403 1.49 -5.71 10.87
CA ALA A 403 1.18 -6.64 11.96
C ALA A 403 0.18 -7.73 11.53
N GLY A 404 -0.85 -7.37 10.74
CA GLY A 404 -1.80 -8.33 10.18
C GLY A 404 -1.13 -9.33 9.24
N ILE A 405 -0.26 -8.87 8.35
CA ILE A 405 0.48 -9.72 7.42
C ILE A 405 1.45 -10.65 8.19
N ASP A 406 2.18 -10.13 9.17
CA ASP A 406 3.09 -10.92 10.01
C ASP A 406 2.36 -11.99 10.85
N ALA A 407 1.08 -11.75 11.17
CA ALA A 407 0.20 -12.74 11.80
C ALA A 407 -0.38 -13.79 10.82
N GLY A 408 0.02 -13.75 9.54
CA GLY A 408 -0.37 -14.70 8.49
C GLY A 408 -1.62 -14.33 7.71
N HIS A 409 -2.21 -13.15 7.94
CA HIS A 409 -3.34 -12.66 7.15
C HIS A 409 -2.93 -12.22 5.74
N LYS A 410 -3.82 -12.41 4.77
CA LYS A 410 -3.70 -11.94 3.39
C LYS A 410 -4.83 -10.95 3.05
N PRO A 411 -4.90 -9.78 3.73
CA PRO A 411 -6.07 -8.91 3.74
C PRO A 411 -6.16 -8.06 2.47
N ALA A 412 -6.67 -8.62 1.38
CA ALA A 412 -6.67 -8.00 0.05
C ALA A 412 -7.39 -6.64 0.00
N VAL A 413 -8.48 -6.46 0.76
CA VAL A 413 -9.21 -5.19 0.84
C VAL A 413 -8.39 -4.14 1.59
N VAL A 414 -7.82 -4.51 2.74
CA VAL A 414 -6.99 -3.60 3.56
C VAL A 414 -5.74 -3.16 2.79
N THR A 415 -5.07 -4.08 2.08
CA THR A 415 -3.87 -3.72 1.29
C THR A 415 -4.22 -2.76 0.15
N ALA A 416 -5.39 -2.92 -0.48
CA ALA A 416 -5.90 -1.98 -1.49
C ALA A 416 -6.24 -0.61 -0.88
N ILE A 417 -6.85 -0.56 0.30
CA ILE A 417 -7.07 0.68 1.07
C ILE A 417 -5.73 1.37 1.32
N MET A 418 -4.76 0.64 1.84
CA MET A 418 -3.45 1.20 2.18
C MET A 418 -2.76 1.81 0.97
N LYS A 419 -2.73 1.09 -0.16
CA LYS A 419 -2.13 1.60 -1.40
C LYS A 419 -2.78 2.90 -1.84
N ALA A 420 -4.10 2.92 -1.99
CA ALA A 420 -4.81 4.08 -2.53
C ALA A 420 -4.77 5.28 -1.56
N GLN A 421 -5.05 5.05 -0.28
CA GLN A 421 -5.13 6.12 0.71
C GLN A 421 -3.77 6.70 1.08
N ALA A 422 -2.73 5.87 1.15
CA ALA A 422 -1.40 6.34 1.49
C ALA A 422 -0.83 7.22 0.37
N THR A 423 -0.94 6.79 -0.87
CA THR A 423 -0.41 7.53 -2.02
C THR A 423 -1.17 8.83 -2.29
N GLU A 424 -2.52 8.86 -2.15
CA GLU A 424 -3.29 10.10 -2.30
C GLU A 424 -3.02 11.10 -1.17
N ARG A 425 -2.88 10.63 0.06
CA ARG A 425 -2.55 11.51 1.19
C ARG A 425 -1.13 12.05 1.10
N LEU A 426 -0.17 11.26 0.59
CA LEU A 426 1.16 11.75 0.28
C LEU A 426 1.13 12.85 -0.76
N ARG A 427 0.28 12.75 -1.82
CA ARG A 427 0.11 13.82 -2.82
C ARG A 427 -0.24 15.15 -2.16
N ILE A 428 -1.18 15.13 -1.21
CA ILE A 428 -1.61 16.34 -0.49
C ILE A 428 -0.45 16.89 0.35
N VAL A 429 0.22 16.03 1.11
CA VAL A 429 1.34 16.42 1.98
C VAL A 429 2.52 16.96 1.17
N ALA A 430 2.84 16.34 0.03
CA ALA A 430 3.92 16.82 -0.85
C ALA A 430 3.62 18.21 -1.43
N ASN A 431 2.37 18.44 -1.86
CA ASN A 431 1.95 19.78 -2.31
C ASN A 431 2.03 20.81 -1.17
N ASP A 432 1.55 20.48 0.03
CA ASP A 432 1.65 21.37 1.19
C ASP A 432 3.11 21.71 1.52
N ALA A 433 4.02 20.74 1.44
CA ALA A 433 5.44 20.95 1.68
C ALA A 433 6.06 21.89 0.64
N MET A 434 5.74 21.71 -0.65
CA MET A 434 6.20 22.58 -1.73
C MET A 434 5.66 24.00 -1.56
N ASP A 435 4.37 24.15 -1.24
CA ASP A 435 3.74 25.47 -1.02
C ASP A 435 4.43 26.24 0.12
N VAL A 436 4.73 25.57 1.24
CA VAL A 436 5.38 26.20 2.39
C VAL A 436 6.85 26.56 2.13
N HIS A 437 7.57 25.75 1.34
CA HIS A 437 8.96 26.05 0.98
C HIS A 437 9.07 27.11 -0.14
N GLY A 438 8.03 27.24 -0.97
CA GLY A 438 8.01 28.17 -2.10
C GLY A 438 9.19 27.94 -3.05
N GLY A 439 9.90 29.01 -3.42
CA GLY A 439 11.04 28.92 -4.36
C GLY A 439 12.12 27.91 -3.94
N LYS A 440 12.39 27.73 -2.66
CA LYS A 440 13.34 26.73 -2.14
C LYS A 440 12.96 25.30 -2.54
N GLY A 441 11.67 24.96 -2.57
CA GLY A 441 11.19 23.65 -3.00
C GLY A 441 11.16 23.48 -4.52
N VAL A 442 11.00 24.58 -5.26
CA VAL A 442 10.86 24.58 -6.72
C VAL A 442 12.20 24.55 -7.45
N GLN A 443 13.22 25.25 -6.93
CA GLN A 443 14.54 25.27 -7.56
C GLN A 443 15.25 23.93 -7.33
N ASP A 444 15.53 23.21 -8.42
CA ASP A 444 16.31 21.97 -8.37
C ASP A 444 17.79 22.26 -8.14
N GLY A 445 18.46 21.33 -7.48
CA GLY A 445 19.87 21.40 -7.17
C GLY A 445 20.24 20.47 -6.01
N PRO A 446 21.53 20.32 -5.68
CA PRO A 446 22.02 19.51 -4.56
C PRO A 446 21.42 19.89 -3.19
N LEU A 447 21.02 21.16 -3.03
CA LEU A 447 20.42 21.66 -1.79
C LEU A 447 18.91 21.43 -1.72
N ASN A 448 18.25 20.96 -2.79
CA ASN A 448 16.82 20.67 -2.78
C ASN A 448 16.54 19.24 -2.31
N TYR A 449 15.95 19.10 -1.15
CA TYR A 449 15.58 17.82 -0.55
C TYR A 449 14.10 17.42 -0.78
N LEU A 450 13.29 18.25 -1.47
CA LEU A 450 11.86 17.99 -1.72
C LEU A 450 11.53 17.62 -3.17
N GLY A 451 12.30 18.14 -4.14
CA GLY A 451 11.98 17.99 -5.56
C GLY A 451 11.85 16.54 -6.01
N GLY A 452 12.73 15.64 -5.52
CA GLY A 452 12.67 14.21 -5.78
C GLY A 452 11.38 13.57 -5.24
N LEU A 453 11.03 13.86 -4.00
CA LEU A 453 9.79 13.40 -3.38
C LEU A 453 8.56 13.87 -4.17
N TYR A 454 8.48 15.15 -4.49
CA TYR A 454 7.34 15.72 -5.22
C TYR A 454 7.13 15.06 -6.58
N ARG A 455 8.19 14.92 -7.38
CA ARG A 455 8.15 14.27 -8.69
C ARG A 455 7.76 12.79 -8.61
N SER A 456 8.08 12.11 -7.53
CA SER A 456 7.84 10.68 -7.35
C SER A 456 6.37 10.30 -7.10
N VAL A 457 5.57 11.23 -6.58
CA VAL A 457 4.19 10.98 -6.13
C VAL A 457 3.31 10.31 -7.19
N PRO A 458 3.28 10.74 -8.47
CA PRO A 458 2.43 10.12 -9.49
C PRO A 458 2.75 8.64 -9.75
N ILE A 459 3.98 8.20 -9.48
CA ILE A 459 4.39 6.81 -9.66
C ILE A 459 3.58 5.91 -8.73
N GLY A 460 3.59 6.20 -7.42
CA GLY A 460 2.85 5.42 -6.43
C GLY A 460 1.34 5.38 -6.67
N ILE A 461 0.77 6.45 -7.24
CA ILE A 461 -0.66 6.53 -7.59
C ILE A 461 -1.00 5.60 -8.77
N THR A 462 -0.06 5.43 -9.69
CA THR A 462 -0.30 4.70 -10.96
C THR A 462 -0.04 3.20 -10.84
N VAL A 463 1.07 2.79 -10.19
CA VAL A 463 1.52 1.39 -10.17
C VAL A 463 0.69 0.50 -9.25
N GLU A 464 0.76 -0.80 -9.43
CA GLU A 464 0.07 -1.85 -8.63
C GLU A 464 -1.46 -1.67 -8.56
N GLY A 465 -2.04 -1.23 -9.66
CA GLY A 465 -3.44 -0.85 -9.79
C GLY A 465 -3.64 0.65 -9.56
N ALA A 466 -3.98 1.38 -10.63
CA ALA A 466 -4.25 2.80 -10.54
C ALA A 466 -5.30 3.12 -9.47
N ASN A 467 -5.10 4.20 -8.70
CA ASN A 467 -5.99 4.53 -7.58
C ASN A 467 -7.46 4.65 -7.98
N ILE A 468 -7.75 5.09 -9.21
CA ILE A 468 -9.12 5.20 -9.74
C ILE A 468 -9.81 3.83 -9.70
N VAL A 469 -9.14 2.79 -10.23
CA VAL A 469 -9.67 1.42 -10.25
C VAL A 469 -9.64 0.79 -8.85
N THR A 470 -8.56 1.00 -8.11
CA THR A 470 -8.41 0.46 -6.76
C THR A 470 -9.53 0.94 -5.85
N ARG A 471 -9.88 2.23 -5.91
CA ARG A 471 -10.90 2.87 -5.07
C ARG A 471 -12.31 2.34 -5.34
N SER A 472 -12.70 2.16 -6.60
CA SER A 472 -14.07 1.76 -6.96
C SER A 472 -14.23 0.23 -7.03
N LEU A 473 -13.33 -0.45 -7.72
CA LEU A 473 -13.47 -1.87 -8.02
C LEU A 473 -12.90 -2.76 -6.91
N ILE A 474 -11.64 -2.54 -6.51
CA ILE A 474 -10.95 -3.47 -5.60
C ILE A 474 -11.41 -3.27 -4.16
N GLN A 475 -11.43 -2.02 -3.65
CA GLN A 475 -11.81 -1.74 -2.26
C GLN A 475 -13.26 -2.06 -1.96
N PHE A 476 -14.17 -1.74 -2.87
CA PHE A 476 -15.59 -1.91 -2.62
C PHE A 476 -16.26 -2.92 -3.54
N GLY A 477 -16.08 -2.88 -4.86
CA GLY A 477 -16.74 -3.81 -5.78
C GLY A 477 -16.44 -5.28 -5.43
N GLN A 478 -15.16 -5.63 -5.28
CA GLN A 478 -14.72 -6.97 -4.83
C GLN A 478 -14.78 -7.09 -3.30
N GLY A 479 -14.44 -6.02 -2.60
CA GLY A 479 -14.41 -5.98 -1.14
C GLY A 479 -15.78 -6.22 -0.50
N ALA A 480 -16.86 -5.67 -1.04
CA ALA A 480 -18.21 -5.89 -0.54
C ALA A 480 -18.61 -7.36 -0.65
N ILE A 481 -18.29 -8.03 -1.77
CA ILE A 481 -18.60 -9.45 -1.95
C ILE A 481 -17.83 -10.30 -0.94
N ARG A 482 -16.52 -10.03 -0.76
CA ARG A 482 -15.64 -10.79 0.12
C ARG A 482 -15.93 -10.58 1.60
N SER A 483 -16.03 -9.32 2.03
CA SER A 483 -16.02 -8.95 3.46
C SER A 483 -17.41 -8.89 4.08
N HIS A 484 -18.48 -8.94 3.26
CA HIS A 484 -19.84 -9.03 3.74
C HIS A 484 -20.12 -10.38 4.42
N PRO A 485 -20.71 -10.43 5.62
CA PRO A 485 -20.83 -11.67 6.40
C PRO A 485 -21.61 -12.82 5.73
N TYR A 486 -22.50 -12.50 4.80
CA TYR A 486 -23.43 -13.45 4.20
C TYR A 486 -23.35 -13.60 2.68
N LEU A 487 -22.91 -12.56 1.96
CA LEU A 487 -23.03 -12.51 0.49
C LEU A 487 -22.33 -13.67 -0.22
N LEU A 488 -21.10 -14.03 0.18
CA LEU A 488 -20.39 -15.18 -0.41
C LEU A 488 -21.11 -16.50 -0.14
N LYS A 489 -21.74 -16.65 1.04
CA LYS A 489 -22.51 -17.87 1.39
C LYS A 489 -23.75 -17.99 0.54
N GLU A 490 -24.45 -16.86 0.33
CA GLU A 490 -25.64 -16.82 -0.54
C GLU A 490 -25.26 -17.13 -1.99
N MET A 491 -24.16 -16.54 -2.51
CA MET A 491 -23.69 -16.81 -3.86
C MET A 491 -23.25 -18.27 -4.05
N ALA A 492 -22.50 -18.83 -3.12
CA ALA A 492 -22.10 -20.25 -3.16
C ALA A 492 -23.33 -21.18 -3.16
N ALA A 493 -24.34 -20.89 -2.35
CA ALA A 493 -25.59 -21.65 -2.33
C ALA A 493 -26.39 -21.55 -3.63
N LEU A 494 -26.33 -20.40 -4.34
CA LEU A 494 -26.97 -20.23 -5.65
C LEU A 494 -26.25 -21.00 -6.78
N GLU A 495 -24.95 -21.23 -6.65
CA GLU A 495 -24.11 -21.97 -7.60
C GLU A 495 -24.09 -23.48 -7.34
N GLU A 496 -24.59 -23.94 -6.17
CA GLU A 496 -24.62 -25.36 -5.82
C GLU A 496 -25.38 -26.18 -6.88
N SER A 497 -24.74 -27.26 -7.30
CA SER A 497 -25.27 -28.17 -8.33
C SER A 497 -26.49 -28.95 -7.84
N ASP A 498 -26.47 -29.41 -6.58
CA ASP A 498 -27.62 -29.97 -5.89
C ASP A 498 -28.59 -28.85 -5.45
N ARG A 499 -29.70 -28.77 -6.18
CA ARG A 499 -30.72 -27.73 -5.95
C ARG A 499 -31.37 -27.79 -4.57
N ALA A 500 -31.53 -28.98 -4.00
CA ALA A 500 -32.15 -29.14 -2.68
C ALA A 500 -31.20 -28.64 -1.60
N ARG A 501 -29.95 -29.02 -1.67
CA ARG A 501 -28.88 -28.56 -0.80
C ARG A 501 -28.63 -27.05 -0.95
N GLY A 502 -28.55 -26.56 -2.19
CA GLY A 502 -28.39 -25.12 -2.46
C GLY A 502 -29.55 -24.29 -1.90
N LEU A 503 -30.81 -24.74 -2.00
CA LEU A 503 -31.95 -24.06 -1.41
C LEU A 503 -31.87 -24.04 0.14
N GLU A 504 -31.43 -25.12 0.76
CA GLU A 504 -31.30 -25.19 2.22
C GLU A 504 -30.19 -24.26 2.73
N GLU A 505 -29.04 -24.27 2.10
CA GLU A 505 -27.91 -23.39 2.45
C GLU A 505 -28.28 -21.92 2.20
N PHE A 506 -28.97 -21.63 1.10
CA PHE A 506 -29.48 -20.28 0.81
C PHE A 506 -30.51 -19.83 1.83
N ASP A 507 -31.48 -20.66 2.21
CA ASP A 507 -32.51 -20.34 3.23
C ASP A 507 -31.83 -19.95 4.55
N ARG A 508 -30.84 -20.72 4.99
CA ARG A 508 -30.09 -20.44 6.23
C ARG A 508 -29.32 -19.11 6.14
N ALA A 509 -28.57 -18.91 5.04
CA ALA A 509 -27.78 -17.69 4.85
C ALA A 509 -28.66 -16.45 4.69
N PHE A 510 -29.70 -16.52 3.88
CA PHE A 510 -30.61 -15.42 3.57
C PHE A 510 -31.35 -14.90 4.83
N TRP A 511 -31.94 -15.79 5.63
CA TRP A 511 -32.64 -15.35 6.84
C TRP A 511 -31.69 -14.85 7.93
N ALA A 512 -30.49 -15.39 8.02
CA ALA A 512 -29.44 -14.82 8.87
C ALA A 512 -29.02 -13.43 8.40
N HIS A 513 -28.94 -13.20 7.07
CA HIS A 513 -28.67 -11.89 6.48
C HIS A 513 -29.82 -10.90 6.76
N VAL A 514 -31.08 -11.29 6.57
CA VAL A 514 -32.25 -10.46 6.90
C VAL A 514 -32.23 -10.04 8.38
N GLY A 515 -31.99 -11.00 9.29
CA GLY A 515 -31.86 -10.70 10.72
C GLY A 515 -30.69 -9.77 11.04
N HIS A 516 -29.57 -9.94 10.36
CA HIS A 516 -28.38 -9.08 10.48
C HIS A 516 -28.70 -7.65 10.03
N SER A 517 -29.28 -7.48 8.84
CA SER A 517 -29.63 -6.16 8.27
C SER A 517 -30.67 -5.43 9.14
N PHE A 518 -31.66 -6.13 9.67
CA PHE A 518 -32.62 -5.57 10.60
C PHE A 518 -31.95 -5.10 11.91
N ALA A 519 -31.09 -5.94 12.49
CA ALA A 519 -30.33 -5.59 13.70
C ALA A 519 -29.38 -4.39 13.44
N ASN A 520 -28.78 -4.32 12.25
CA ASN A 520 -27.97 -3.18 11.84
C ASN A 520 -28.82 -1.91 11.65
N ALA A 521 -30.01 -2.02 11.10
CA ALA A 521 -30.91 -0.87 10.92
C ALA A 521 -31.29 -0.26 12.28
N LEU A 522 -31.71 -1.08 13.26
CA LEU A 522 -32.01 -0.61 14.61
C LEU A 522 -30.78 0.00 15.30
N ARG A 523 -29.63 -0.63 15.16
CA ARG A 523 -28.37 -0.14 15.74
C ARG A 523 -27.96 1.18 15.10
N ALA A 524 -27.94 1.27 13.78
CA ALA A 524 -27.55 2.46 13.04
C ALA A 524 -28.47 3.65 13.33
N TRP A 525 -29.78 3.40 13.36
CA TRP A 525 -30.78 4.39 13.75
C TRP A 525 -30.55 4.88 15.19
N GLY A 526 -30.49 3.97 16.16
CA GLY A 526 -30.27 4.34 17.57
C GLY A 526 -28.95 5.08 17.78
N HIS A 527 -27.88 4.68 17.09
CA HIS A 527 -26.60 5.38 17.16
C HIS A 527 -26.61 6.75 16.46
N ALA A 528 -27.35 6.90 15.35
CA ALA A 528 -27.47 8.19 14.67
C ALA A 528 -28.16 9.23 15.54
N TRP A 529 -29.28 8.85 16.18
CA TRP A 529 -30.08 9.74 17.04
C TRP A 529 -29.42 10.08 18.37
N THR A 530 -28.55 9.18 18.89
CA THR A 530 -27.84 9.38 20.16
C THR A 530 -26.38 9.81 19.99
N GLY A 531 -25.94 10.06 18.76
CA GLY A 531 -24.52 10.36 18.46
C GLY A 531 -23.57 9.23 18.83
N GLY A 532 -24.07 7.99 18.94
CA GLY A 532 -23.32 6.80 19.34
C GLY A 532 -23.14 6.66 20.87
N LEU A 533 -23.84 7.41 21.69
CA LEU A 533 -23.65 7.43 23.14
C LEU A 533 -23.73 6.04 23.79
N PHE A 534 -24.64 5.18 23.30
CA PHE A 534 -24.86 3.83 23.80
C PHE A 534 -24.03 2.76 23.07
N ALA A 535 -23.19 3.15 22.10
CA ALA A 535 -22.29 2.21 21.43
C ALA A 535 -21.26 1.64 22.41
N ARG A 536 -21.00 0.34 22.28
CA ARG A 536 -19.97 -0.34 23.05
C ARG A 536 -18.59 0.25 22.69
N ALA A 537 -17.81 0.53 23.71
CA ALA A 537 -16.47 1.07 23.56
C ALA A 537 -15.58 0.60 24.72
N PRO A 538 -14.28 0.36 24.48
CA PRO A 538 -13.35 -0.01 25.52
C PRO A 538 -13.20 1.13 26.55
N ALA A 539 -12.59 0.82 27.71
CA ALA A 539 -12.23 1.82 28.72
C ALA A 539 -10.99 2.60 28.25
N ALA A 540 -11.21 3.53 27.34
CA ALA A 540 -10.15 4.25 26.63
C ALA A 540 -10.01 5.74 27.02
N GLY A 541 -10.49 6.13 28.22
CA GLY A 541 -10.39 7.51 28.70
C GLY A 541 -10.96 8.54 27.71
N LYS A 542 -10.14 9.51 27.32
CA LYS A 542 -10.55 10.61 26.42
C LYS A 542 -10.90 10.15 25.01
N THR A 543 -10.39 9.00 24.55
CA THR A 543 -10.65 8.46 23.18
C THR A 543 -11.88 7.56 23.15
N ARG A 544 -12.51 7.21 24.28
CA ARG A 544 -13.74 6.40 24.33
C ARG A 544 -14.84 6.92 23.40
N ARG A 545 -14.99 8.25 23.30
CA ARG A 545 -15.95 8.90 22.40
C ARG A 545 -15.71 8.57 20.92
N TYR A 546 -14.45 8.38 20.52
CA TYR A 546 -14.08 8.08 19.14
C TYR A 546 -14.46 6.64 18.76
N TYR A 547 -14.23 5.66 19.63
CA TYR A 547 -14.70 4.28 19.44
C TYR A 547 -16.21 4.22 19.28
N ARG A 548 -16.95 4.98 20.09
CA ARG A 548 -18.43 5.08 19.99
C ARG A 548 -18.86 5.65 18.63
N ARG A 549 -18.21 6.69 18.16
CA ARG A 549 -18.49 7.30 16.85
C ARG A 549 -18.12 6.34 15.72
N LEU A 550 -16.98 5.67 15.77
CA LEU A 550 -16.61 4.65 14.79
C LEU A 550 -17.65 3.53 14.71
N SER A 551 -18.15 3.05 15.87
CA SER A 551 -19.23 2.06 15.90
C SER A 551 -20.51 2.59 15.25
N ARG A 552 -20.85 3.87 15.45
CA ARG A 552 -21.98 4.53 14.76
C ARG A 552 -21.79 4.48 13.23
N TYR A 553 -20.62 4.89 12.76
CA TYR A 553 -20.37 4.95 11.31
C TYR A 553 -20.19 3.58 10.68
N ALA A 554 -19.64 2.60 11.40
CA ALA A 554 -19.60 1.21 10.94
C ALA A 554 -21.02 0.64 10.75
N ALA A 555 -21.92 0.88 11.69
CA ALA A 555 -23.33 0.46 11.55
C ALA A 555 -24.04 1.20 10.41
N ALA A 556 -23.79 2.49 10.24
CA ALA A 556 -24.31 3.28 9.10
C ALA A 556 -23.79 2.78 7.75
N PHE A 557 -22.50 2.46 7.68
CA PHE A 557 -21.86 1.87 6.50
C PHE A 557 -22.49 0.52 6.15
N ALA A 558 -22.56 -0.41 7.12
CA ALA A 558 -23.12 -1.76 6.91
C ALA A 558 -24.56 -1.70 6.39
N LEU A 559 -25.45 -0.92 7.03
CA LEU A 559 -26.82 -0.76 6.56
C LEU A 559 -26.90 -0.15 5.15
N SER A 560 -26.08 0.86 4.87
CA SER A 560 -26.08 1.51 3.55
C SER A 560 -25.60 0.55 2.45
N VAL A 561 -24.63 -0.32 2.76
CA VAL A 561 -24.16 -1.38 1.85
C VAL A 561 -25.23 -2.42 1.60
N ASP A 562 -25.89 -2.93 2.66
CA ASP A 562 -27.00 -3.89 2.54
C ASP A 562 -28.11 -3.34 1.63
N MET A 563 -28.50 -2.09 1.85
CA MET A 563 -29.53 -1.43 1.02
C MET A 563 -29.08 -1.18 -0.42
N ALA A 564 -27.80 -0.90 -0.64
CA ALA A 564 -27.26 -0.76 -1.99
C ALA A 564 -27.22 -2.12 -2.72
N LEU A 565 -26.80 -3.19 -2.06
CA LEU A 565 -26.80 -4.54 -2.62
C LEU A 565 -28.24 -5.04 -2.91
N LEU A 566 -29.16 -4.80 -2.00
CA LEU A 566 -30.58 -5.18 -2.16
C LEU A 566 -31.26 -4.47 -3.33
N THR A 567 -30.99 -3.18 -3.52
CA THR A 567 -31.74 -2.35 -4.49
C THR A 567 -31.06 -2.20 -5.83
N LEU A 568 -29.73 -2.31 -5.89
CA LEU A 568 -28.95 -2.16 -7.12
C LEU A 568 -28.37 -3.50 -7.64
N GLY A 569 -28.16 -4.48 -6.73
CA GLY A 569 -27.60 -5.78 -7.12
C GLY A 569 -26.36 -5.65 -8.00
N GLY A 570 -26.31 -6.37 -9.12
CA GLY A 570 -25.21 -6.31 -10.08
C GLY A 570 -25.00 -4.94 -10.75
N ALA A 571 -26.01 -4.05 -10.74
CA ALA A 571 -25.86 -2.70 -11.27
C ALA A 571 -24.93 -1.83 -10.42
N LEU A 572 -24.68 -2.20 -9.15
CA LEU A 572 -23.75 -1.50 -8.26
C LEU A 572 -22.33 -1.47 -8.84
N LYS A 573 -21.90 -2.49 -9.57
CA LYS A 573 -20.60 -2.51 -10.27
C LYS A 573 -20.48 -1.37 -11.30
N ARG A 574 -21.58 -1.00 -11.96
CA ARG A 574 -21.61 0.09 -12.95
C ARG A 574 -21.80 1.48 -12.32
N GLN A 575 -22.19 1.52 -11.04
CA GLN A 575 -22.31 2.76 -10.25
C GLN A 575 -20.98 3.09 -9.55
N GLU A 576 -19.90 3.22 -10.34
CA GLU A 576 -18.55 3.36 -9.82
C GLU A 576 -18.36 4.53 -8.86
N MET A 577 -19.04 5.67 -9.08
CA MET A 577 -18.98 6.81 -8.16
C MET A 577 -19.60 6.50 -6.80
N VAL A 578 -20.67 5.72 -6.76
CA VAL A 578 -21.31 5.28 -5.51
C VAL A 578 -20.40 4.27 -4.82
N SER A 579 -19.91 3.28 -5.56
CA SER A 579 -18.96 2.27 -5.06
C SER A 579 -17.68 2.91 -4.49
N ALA A 580 -17.12 3.90 -5.18
CA ALA A 580 -15.94 4.64 -4.72
C ALA A 580 -16.20 5.40 -3.41
N ARG A 581 -17.38 5.99 -3.22
CA ARG A 581 -17.75 6.66 -1.96
C ARG A 581 -17.88 5.67 -0.80
N PHE A 582 -18.42 4.48 -1.05
CA PHE A 582 -18.41 3.40 -0.05
C PHE A 582 -16.97 2.95 0.27
N GLY A 583 -16.10 2.83 -0.74
CA GLY A 583 -14.68 2.55 -0.55
C GLY A 583 -13.99 3.61 0.31
N ASP A 584 -14.31 4.89 0.13
CA ASP A 584 -13.79 5.97 0.98
C ASP A 584 -14.22 5.82 2.44
N ILE A 585 -15.50 5.50 2.69
CA ILE A 585 -16.02 5.31 4.06
C ILE A 585 -15.31 4.13 4.74
N LEU A 586 -15.19 3.00 4.06
CA LEU A 586 -14.48 1.83 4.57
C LEU A 586 -13.01 2.16 4.88
N SER A 587 -12.37 2.92 3.98
CA SER A 587 -10.99 3.38 4.15
C SER A 587 -10.84 4.22 5.41
N GLU A 588 -11.70 5.21 5.62
CA GLU A 588 -11.66 6.04 6.83
C GLU A 588 -11.88 5.21 8.09
N LEU A 589 -12.85 4.28 8.09
CA LEU A 589 -13.09 3.40 9.22
C LEU A 589 -11.85 2.56 9.57
N TYR A 590 -11.13 2.04 8.57
CA TYR A 590 -9.89 1.31 8.77
C TYR A 590 -8.76 2.21 9.31
N LEU A 591 -8.49 3.33 8.65
CA LEU A 591 -7.42 4.25 9.02
C LEU A 591 -7.59 4.80 10.43
N LEU A 592 -8.82 5.18 10.79
CA LEU A 592 -9.14 5.69 12.12
C LEU A 592 -9.05 4.61 13.20
N SER A 593 -9.36 3.34 12.86
CA SER A 593 -9.12 2.20 13.75
C SER A 593 -7.64 2.05 14.07
N ALA A 594 -6.78 2.17 13.04
CA ALA A 594 -5.34 2.12 13.20
C ALA A 594 -4.77 3.27 14.05
N VAL A 595 -5.28 4.49 13.88
CA VAL A 595 -4.91 5.65 14.72
C VAL A 595 -5.18 5.38 16.19
N LEU A 596 -6.35 4.84 16.53
CA LEU A 596 -6.69 4.52 17.92
C LEU A 596 -5.86 3.37 18.48
N LYS A 597 -5.55 2.37 17.66
CA LYS A 597 -4.68 1.25 18.01
C LYS A 597 -3.28 1.73 18.32
N ARG A 598 -2.66 2.53 17.43
CA ARG A 598 -1.32 3.10 17.64
C ARG A 598 -1.24 3.90 18.94
N TRP A 599 -2.22 4.77 19.18
CA TRP A 599 -2.23 5.59 20.39
C TRP A 599 -2.29 4.73 21.68
N ASP A 600 -3.03 3.61 21.62
CA ASP A 600 -3.10 2.66 22.74
C ASP A 600 -1.76 1.92 22.93
N GLU A 601 -1.15 1.44 21.87
CA GLU A 601 0.14 0.74 21.85
C GLU A 601 1.30 1.60 22.33
N GLU A 602 1.31 2.89 22.00
CA GLU A 602 2.32 3.86 22.45
C GLU A 602 2.08 4.37 23.88
N GLY A 603 1.20 3.70 24.64
CA GLY A 603 0.95 4.02 26.06
C GLY A 603 0.08 5.26 26.26
N ARG A 604 -0.77 5.58 25.29
CA ARG A 604 -1.76 6.67 25.38
C ARG A 604 -1.14 8.03 25.68
N GLN A 605 -0.05 8.37 25.00
CA GLN A 605 0.73 9.59 25.20
C GLN A 605 -0.15 10.84 25.06
N ARG A 606 -0.28 11.60 26.16
CA ARG A 606 -1.17 12.77 26.20
C ARG A 606 -0.77 13.85 25.18
N ALA A 607 0.53 13.96 24.90
CA ALA A 607 1.08 14.92 23.94
C ALA A 607 0.68 14.64 22.51
N ASP A 608 0.38 13.37 22.16
CA ASP A 608 -0.03 12.94 20.81
C ASP A 608 -1.55 13.10 20.59
N LEU A 609 -2.30 13.39 21.65
CA LEU A 609 -3.76 13.49 21.57
C LEU A 609 -4.27 14.52 20.54
N PRO A 610 -3.59 15.67 20.29
CA PRO A 610 -3.99 16.56 19.20
C PRO A 610 -3.97 15.88 17.82
N LEU A 611 -2.95 15.07 17.51
CA LEU A 611 -2.83 14.33 16.24
C LEU A 611 -3.96 13.33 16.10
N VAL A 612 -4.21 12.54 17.16
CA VAL A 612 -5.33 11.58 17.20
C VAL A 612 -6.66 12.31 16.99
N ALA A 613 -6.89 13.41 17.72
CA ALA A 613 -8.13 14.17 17.62
C ALA A 613 -8.34 14.75 16.23
N TRP A 614 -7.29 15.28 15.61
CA TRP A 614 -7.34 15.83 14.24
C TRP A 614 -7.72 14.76 13.24
N CYS A 615 -7.05 13.61 13.26
CA CYS A 615 -7.38 12.47 12.37
C CYS A 615 -8.85 12.03 12.55
N MET A 616 -9.31 11.91 13.79
CA MET A 616 -10.68 11.47 14.07
C MET A 616 -11.73 12.47 13.59
N GLU A 617 -11.56 13.77 13.83
CA GLU A 617 -12.55 14.77 13.41
C GLU A 617 -12.58 14.96 11.89
N GLU A 618 -11.40 14.90 11.20
CA GLU A 618 -11.32 14.94 9.74
C GLU A 618 -11.96 13.70 9.10
N GLY A 619 -11.62 12.51 9.59
CA GLY A 619 -12.18 11.27 9.04
C GLY A 619 -13.68 11.16 9.27
N PHE A 620 -14.22 11.62 10.40
CA PHE A 620 -15.67 11.64 10.62
C PHE A 620 -16.38 12.62 9.71
N ALA A 621 -15.80 13.78 9.43
CA ALA A 621 -16.35 14.75 8.47
C ALA A 621 -16.36 14.14 7.06
N THR A 622 -15.28 13.47 6.68
CA THR A 622 -15.17 12.75 5.40
C THR A 622 -16.24 11.66 5.29
N ILE A 623 -16.46 10.84 6.31
CA ILE A 623 -17.48 9.79 6.32
C ILE A 623 -18.88 10.39 6.14
N GLU A 624 -19.24 11.43 6.89
CA GLU A 624 -20.55 12.08 6.75
C GLU A 624 -20.75 12.68 5.36
N ALA A 625 -19.73 13.36 4.82
CA ALA A 625 -19.79 13.92 3.47
C ALA A 625 -19.96 12.84 2.40
N ARG A 626 -19.31 11.68 2.56
CA ARG A 626 -19.48 10.55 1.63
C ARG A 626 -20.85 9.90 1.74
N LEU A 627 -21.39 9.70 2.95
CA LEU A 627 -22.75 9.21 3.17
C LEU A 627 -23.78 10.16 2.51
N ASP A 628 -23.67 11.46 2.75
CA ASP A 628 -24.55 12.45 2.15
C ASP A 628 -24.47 12.42 0.63
N ALA A 629 -23.27 12.38 0.07
CA ALA A 629 -23.05 12.28 -1.38
C ALA A 629 -23.58 10.96 -1.98
N ILE A 630 -23.55 9.84 -1.23
CA ILE A 630 -24.20 8.58 -1.65
C ILE A 630 -25.71 8.81 -1.71
N PHE A 631 -26.34 9.31 -0.65
CA PHE A 631 -27.79 9.49 -0.59
C PHE A 631 -28.29 10.53 -1.60
N ALA A 632 -27.49 11.57 -1.87
CA ALA A 632 -27.81 12.56 -2.91
C ALA A 632 -27.81 11.95 -4.33
N ASN A 633 -27.01 10.92 -4.58
CA ASN A 633 -26.83 10.32 -5.91
C ASN A 633 -27.32 8.87 -6.01
N PHE A 634 -28.02 8.36 -4.98
CA PHE A 634 -28.50 6.99 -4.98
C PHE A 634 -29.68 6.84 -5.99
N PRO A 635 -29.63 5.85 -6.91
CA PRO A 635 -30.64 5.73 -7.97
C PRO A 635 -32.07 5.54 -7.43
N ASN A 636 -32.24 4.72 -6.37
CA ASN A 636 -33.53 4.51 -5.71
C ASN A 636 -33.79 5.65 -4.71
N ARG A 637 -34.54 6.67 -5.12
CA ARG A 637 -34.79 7.88 -4.32
C ARG A 637 -35.52 7.63 -3.00
N PRO A 638 -36.59 6.81 -2.93
CA PRO A 638 -37.25 6.48 -1.68
C PRO A 638 -36.28 5.86 -0.65
N VAL A 639 -35.43 4.93 -1.08
CA VAL A 639 -34.42 4.31 -0.22
C VAL A 639 -33.38 5.34 0.24
N ALA A 640 -32.95 6.24 -0.65
CA ALA A 640 -32.04 7.32 -0.31
C ALA A 640 -32.59 8.24 0.78
N TRP A 641 -33.87 8.63 0.70
CA TRP A 641 -34.53 9.45 1.71
C TRP A 641 -34.66 8.72 3.04
N LEU A 642 -35.02 7.44 3.00
CA LEU A 642 -35.10 6.61 4.21
C LEU A 642 -33.73 6.52 4.89
N LEU A 643 -32.68 6.19 4.15
CA LEU A 643 -31.32 6.10 4.68
C LEU A 643 -30.83 7.44 5.25
N ARG A 644 -31.10 8.55 4.55
CA ARG A 644 -30.78 9.89 5.04
C ARG A 644 -31.46 10.20 6.37
N PHE A 645 -32.76 9.91 6.49
CA PHE A 645 -33.51 10.08 7.73
C PHE A 645 -32.99 9.22 8.87
N LEU A 646 -32.69 7.94 8.59
CA LEU A 646 -32.21 7.01 9.60
C LEU A 646 -30.78 7.33 10.08
N LEU A 647 -29.88 7.74 9.17
CA LEU A 647 -28.43 7.77 9.42
C LEU A 647 -27.88 9.19 9.62
N LEU A 648 -28.50 10.19 9.00
CA LEU A 648 -28.14 11.61 9.12
C LEU A 648 -29.34 12.47 9.55
N PRO A 649 -30.04 12.14 10.66
CA PRO A 649 -31.26 12.84 11.04
C PRO A 649 -31.07 14.33 11.30
N PHE A 650 -29.86 14.74 11.68
CA PHE A 650 -29.48 16.15 11.94
C PHE A 650 -28.61 16.74 10.83
N GLY A 651 -28.60 16.14 9.64
CA GLY A 651 -27.72 16.53 8.52
C GLY A 651 -26.23 16.29 8.81
N LEU A 652 -25.35 17.09 8.20
CA LEU A 652 -23.91 17.01 8.42
C LEU A 652 -23.55 17.64 9.78
N ALA A 653 -23.24 16.82 10.76
CA ALA A 653 -22.91 17.25 12.10
C ALA A 653 -21.39 17.45 12.32
N ARG A 654 -20.56 16.97 11.38
CA ARG A 654 -19.10 17.05 11.48
C ARG A 654 -18.54 18.04 10.47
N ARG A 655 -17.73 18.98 10.99
CA ARG A 655 -17.13 20.09 10.21
C ARG A 655 -15.62 19.93 10.03
N GLY A 656 -15.06 18.78 10.40
CA GLY A 656 -13.61 18.57 10.47
C GLY A 656 -12.94 19.17 11.72
N PRO A 657 -11.60 19.18 11.74
CA PRO A 657 -10.83 19.71 12.85
C PRO A 657 -10.98 21.23 12.97
N SER A 658 -11.03 21.74 14.20
CA SER A 658 -11.04 23.19 14.43
C SER A 658 -9.65 23.80 14.19
N ASP A 659 -9.61 25.11 13.88
CA ASP A 659 -8.35 25.87 13.73
C ASP A 659 -7.44 25.71 14.93
N ARG A 660 -7.99 25.79 16.15
CA ARG A 660 -7.22 25.58 17.39
C ARG A 660 -6.56 24.21 17.45
N LEU A 661 -7.27 23.17 17.01
CA LEU A 661 -6.74 21.80 16.97
C LEU A 661 -5.65 21.67 15.91
N THR A 662 -5.87 22.25 14.73
CA THR A 662 -4.90 22.27 13.64
C THR A 662 -3.62 23.01 14.03
N GLN A 663 -3.74 24.16 14.71
CA GLN A 663 -2.61 24.90 15.27
C GLN A 663 -1.86 24.09 16.34
N ALA A 664 -2.58 23.30 17.16
CA ALA A 664 -1.94 22.44 18.15
C ALA A 664 -1.08 21.34 17.48
N CYS A 665 -1.56 20.76 16.37
CA CYS A 665 -0.80 19.81 15.56
C CYS A 665 0.41 20.48 14.89
N ALA A 666 0.24 21.67 14.32
CA ALA A 666 1.33 22.43 13.70
C ALA A 666 2.47 22.73 14.67
N LYS A 667 2.16 23.10 15.92
CA LYS A 667 3.16 23.40 16.96
C LYS A 667 4.09 22.22 17.25
N ILE A 668 3.62 20.98 17.06
CA ILE A 668 4.45 19.77 17.24
C ILE A 668 5.64 19.77 16.28
N LEU A 669 5.45 20.26 15.05
CA LEU A 669 6.52 20.28 14.04
C LEU A 669 7.50 21.46 14.23
N LEU A 670 7.10 22.52 14.91
CA LEU A 670 7.85 23.77 15.04
C LEU A 670 8.87 23.78 16.18
N ALA A 671 8.88 22.76 17.03
CA ALA A 671 9.78 22.65 18.16
C ALA A 671 10.18 21.20 18.45
N PRO A 672 11.37 20.97 19.03
CA PRO A 672 11.76 19.64 19.50
C PRO A 672 10.77 19.12 20.54
N SER A 673 10.38 17.86 20.42
CA SER A 673 9.55 17.18 21.42
C SER A 673 9.55 15.67 21.17
N ALA A 674 9.30 14.87 22.19
CA ALA A 674 9.16 13.43 22.06
C ALA A 674 8.04 13.04 21.07
N THR A 675 6.99 13.86 20.91
CA THR A 675 5.95 13.66 19.89
C THR A 675 6.49 13.86 18.48
N ARG A 676 7.28 14.92 18.25
CA ARG A 676 7.93 15.16 16.95
C ARG A 676 8.87 14.02 16.62
N GLU A 677 9.67 13.54 17.56
CA GLU A 677 10.59 12.41 17.39
C GLU A 677 9.83 11.11 17.03
N ARG A 678 8.76 10.76 17.76
CA ARG A 678 7.94 9.59 17.42
C ARG A 678 7.26 9.69 16.06
N LEU A 679 6.86 10.90 15.66
CA LEU A 679 6.24 11.17 14.36
C LEU A 679 7.22 10.97 13.20
N THR A 680 8.50 11.29 13.42
CA THR A 680 9.55 11.32 12.41
C THR A 680 10.65 10.29 12.67
N VAL A 681 10.37 9.25 13.47
CA VAL A 681 11.31 8.16 13.74
C VAL A 681 11.73 7.47 12.44
N ASP A 682 12.97 7.02 12.38
CA ASP A 682 13.57 6.29 11.24
C ASP A 682 13.60 7.07 9.92
N ILE A 683 13.60 8.40 9.94
CA ILE A 683 14.00 9.19 8.77
C ILE A 683 15.52 9.36 8.76
N PHE A 684 16.08 9.49 7.55
CA PHE A 684 17.49 9.84 7.40
C PHE A 684 17.68 11.35 7.62
N HIS A 685 18.66 11.74 8.42
CA HIS A 685 18.90 13.15 8.82
C HIS A 685 19.94 13.87 7.97
N GLY A 686 20.50 13.20 6.96
CA GLY A 686 21.57 13.78 6.14
C GLY A 686 22.95 13.74 6.84
N GLY A 687 23.96 14.19 6.12
CA GLY A 687 25.35 14.28 6.61
C GLY A 687 26.12 15.40 5.93
N GLY A 688 27.24 15.81 6.52
CA GLY A 688 28.12 16.82 5.93
C GLY A 688 27.45 18.17 5.70
N ASP A 689 27.52 18.66 4.46
CA ASP A 689 26.99 19.97 4.04
C ASP A 689 25.79 19.88 3.08
N GLU A 690 25.09 18.74 3.08
CA GLU A 690 23.87 18.55 2.31
C GLU A 690 22.74 19.49 2.77
N GLY A 691 21.79 19.80 1.87
CA GLY A 691 20.67 20.70 2.16
C GLY A 691 19.85 20.31 3.41
N LEU A 692 19.66 19.00 3.62
CA LEU A 692 18.97 18.48 4.82
C LEU A 692 19.81 18.71 6.09
N ALA A 693 21.10 18.44 6.07
CA ALA A 693 22.00 18.66 7.20
C ALA A 693 22.11 20.14 7.57
N ARG A 694 22.14 21.04 6.56
CA ARG A 694 22.06 22.49 6.79
C ARG A 694 20.78 22.90 7.50
N LEU A 695 19.62 22.34 7.07
CA LEU A 695 18.33 22.60 7.68
C LEU A 695 18.27 22.15 9.15
N GLU A 696 18.76 20.94 9.45
CA GLU A 696 18.79 20.40 10.80
C GLU A 696 19.67 21.25 11.74
N ARG A 697 20.85 21.64 11.27
CA ARG A 697 21.76 22.54 12.01
C ARG A 697 21.10 23.89 12.30
N ALA A 698 20.48 24.50 11.28
CA ALA A 698 19.81 25.78 11.43
C ALA A 698 18.62 25.69 12.40
N PHE A 699 17.84 24.58 12.34
CA PHE A 699 16.73 24.34 13.26
C PHE A 699 17.23 24.22 14.70
N ALA A 700 18.24 23.41 14.98
CA ALA A 700 18.82 23.22 16.30
C ALA A 700 19.33 24.56 16.88
N LEU A 701 20.19 25.27 16.14
CA LEU A 701 20.73 26.56 16.59
C LEU A 701 19.65 27.65 16.79
N THR A 702 18.61 27.64 15.96
CA THR A 702 17.47 28.56 16.11
C THR A 702 16.69 28.27 17.39
N VAL A 703 16.52 27.00 17.75
CA VAL A 703 15.86 26.60 19.01
C VAL A 703 16.72 26.98 20.23
N ASP A 704 18.01 26.66 20.18
CA ASP A 704 18.95 26.91 21.28
C ASP A 704 19.12 28.40 21.58
N THR A 705 19.13 29.24 20.55
CA THR A 705 19.26 30.69 20.68
C THR A 705 17.93 31.41 20.94
N GLN A 706 16.79 30.70 20.99
CA GLN A 706 15.48 31.33 21.20
C GLN A 706 15.39 32.18 22.52
N PRO A 707 15.89 31.69 23.66
CA PRO A 707 15.87 32.51 24.90
C PRO A 707 16.63 33.82 24.75
N LEU A 708 17.75 33.82 24.02
CA LEU A 708 18.53 35.03 23.74
C LEU A 708 17.76 35.98 22.83
N ARG A 709 17.18 35.50 21.77
CA ARG A 709 16.33 36.29 20.86
C ARG A 709 15.12 36.89 21.57
N ASP A 710 14.51 36.17 22.52
CA ASP A 710 13.41 36.66 23.32
C ASP A 710 13.88 37.78 24.29
N ARG A 711 15.05 37.62 24.89
CA ARG A 711 15.69 38.67 25.76
C ARG A 711 15.90 39.94 24.96
N LEU A 712 16.51 39.85 23.78
CA LEU A 712 16.80 41.01 22.92
C LEU A 712 15.50 41.68 22.44
N ARG A 713 14.52 40.91 22.04
CA ARG A 713 13.22 41.45 21.64
C ARG A 713 12.52 42.22 22.77
N ASN A 714 12.55 41.69 23.99
CA ASN A 714 11.96 42.34 25.17
C ASN A 714 12.71 43.63 25.53
N ALA A 715 14.01 43.70 25.24
CA ALA A 715 14.83 44.91 25.41
C ALA A 715 14.69 45.89 24.22
N GLY A 716 13.94 45.57 23.18
CA GLY A 716 13.78 46.39 21.97
C GLY A 716 15.02 46.47 21.10
N VAL A 717 16.04 45.63 21.33
CA VAL A 717 17.31 45.62 20.60
C VAL A 717 17.28 44.45 19.57
N ARG A 718 17.55 44.77 18.31
CA ARG A 718 17.60 43.75 17.24
C ARG A 718 19.00 43.42 16.76
N ASP A 719 19.88 44.40 16.84
CA ASP A 719 21.27 44.26 16.38
C ASP A 719 22.12 43.58 17.46
N VAL A 720 22.87 42.56 17.06
CA VAL A 720 23.68 41.72 17.96
C VAL A 720 24.88 42.52 18.52
N ASP A 721 25.47 43.40 17.70
CA ASP A 721 26.60 44.21 18.15
C ASP A 721 26.17 45.30 19.10
N ALA A 722 25.03 45.96 18.85
CA ALA A 722 24.42 46.90 19.76
C ALA A 722 24.04 46.25 21.10
N ALA A 723 23.50 45.03 21.06
CA ALA A 723 23.14 44.26 22.26
C ALA A 723 24.38 43.92 23.10
N ARG A 724 25.49 43.56 22.44
CA ARG A 724 26.77 43.30 23.08
C ARG A 724 27.35 44.58 23.70
N ALA A 725 27.35 45.68 22.97
CA ALA A 725 27.82 46.99 23.47
C ALA A 725 27.01 47.45 24.70
N GLN A 726 25.70 47.17 24.71
CA GLN A 726 24.83 47.46 25.86
C GLN A 726 24.93 46.40 26.99
N ARG A 727 25.81 45.39 26.86
CA ARG A 727 25.99 44.30 27.83
C ARG A 727 24.71 43.50 28.10
N LEU A 728 23.78 43.45 27.15
CA LEU A 728 22.58 42.64 27.23
C LEU A 728 22.90 41.17 26.97
N ILE A 729 24.00 40.88 26.25
CA ILE A 729 24.51 39.54 25.92
C ILE A 729 26.04 39.52 26.07
N THR A 730 26.58 38.34 26.35
CA THR A 730 28.03 38.08 26.41
C THR A 730 28.60 37.88 24.99
N ASP A 731 29.95 37.90 24.88
CA ASP A 731 30.62 37.61 23.60
C ASP A 731 30.29 36.18 23.05
N ALA A 732 30.22 35.20 23.94
CA ALA A 732 29.81 33.84 23.57
C ALA A 732 28.37 33.76 23.07
N GLU A 733 27.43 34.48 23.76
CA GLU A 733 26.03 34.53 23.29
C GLU A 733 25.89 35.27 21.95
N ALA A 734 26.68 36.32 21.74
CA ALA A 734 26.75 37.04 20.46
C ALA A 734 27.26 36.10 19.34
N GLN A 735 28.30 35.31 19.62
CA GLN A 735 28.81 34.29 18.66
C GLN A 735 27.77 33.24 18.33
N ASN A 736 27.05 32.72 19.33
CA ASN A 736 25.96 31.75 19.11
C ASN A 736 24.83 32.32 18.23
N LEU A 737 24.44 33.58 18.46
CA LEU A 737 23.43 34.25 17.65
C LEU A 737 23.88 34.44 16.19
N ARG A 738 25.14 34.78 15.95
CA ARG A 738 25.71 34.88 14.61
C ARG A 738 25.78 33.53 13.95
N ALA A 739 26.28 32.48 14.62
CA ALA A 739 26.32 31.13 14.10
C ALA A 739 24.92 30.61 13.71
N ALA A 740 23.90 30.94 14.50
CA ALA A 740 22.52 30.62 14.17
C ALA A 740 22.03 31.38 12.92
N ALA A 741 22.39 32.64 12.75
CA ALA A 741 22.03 33.44 11.58
C ALA A 741 22.70 32.90 10.32
N ASP A 742 23.99 32.58 10.41
CA ASP A 742 24.77 31.99 9.28
C ASP A 742 24.20 30.61 8.88
N ALA A 743 23.86 29.76 9.84
CA ALA A 743 23.23 28.47 9.57
C ALA A 743 21.86 28.63 8.90
N VAL A 744 21.06 29.61 9.33
CA VAL A 744 19.76 29.92 8.69
C VAL A 744 19.99 30.39 7.24
N ALA A 745 20.94 31.28 7.00
CA ALA A 745 21.28 31.76 5.66
C ALA A 745 21.68 30.60 4.75
N ALA A 746 22.52 29.68 5.23
CA ALA A 746 22.95 28.50 4.49
C ALA A 746 21.79 27.53 4.20
N ALA A 747 20.84 27.38 5.15
CA ALA A 747 19.69 26.46 5.00
C ALA A 747 18.62 26.98 4.03
N ILE A 748 18.43 28.31 3.96
CA ILE A 748 17.46 28.92 3.04
C ILE A 748 18.03 29.20 1.64
N ALA A 749 19.34 29.05 1.45
CA ALA A 749 20.00 29.20 0.15
C ALA A 749 19.42 28.23 -0.89
N VAL A 750 19.40 28.63 -2.12
CA VAL A 750 19.05 27.80 -3.30
C VAL A 750 20.28 27.64 -4.18
N ASP A 751 20.28 26.57 -4.95
CA ASP A 751 21.33 26.35 -5.94
C ASP A 751 21.17 27.33 -7.09
N ASP A 752 22.30 27.77 -7.65
CA ASP A 752 22.44 28.48 -8.92
C ASP A 752 23.57 27.85 -9.72
N PHE A 753 23.47 27.91 -11.01
CA PHE A 753 24.41 27.27 -11.93
C PHE A 753 24.94 28.28 -12.96
N SER A 754 26.20 28.19 -13.26
CA SER A 754 26.78 29.00 -14.34
C SER A 754 26.23 28.56 -15.71
N PRO A 755 26.29 29.43 -16.73
CA PRO A 755 25.91 29.04 -18.09
C PRO A 755 26.63 27.80 -18.60
N GLU A 756 27.88 27.58 -18.19
CA GLU A 756 28.71 26.45 -18.57
C GLU A 756 28.23 25.15 -17.93
N GLU A 757 27.79 25.18 -16.66
CA GLU A 757 27.23 24.02 -15.96
C GLU A 757 25.90 23.56 -16.57
N LEU A 758 25.10 24.48 -17.11
CA LEU A 758 23.84 24.21 -17.80
C LEU A 758 23.96 24.08 -19.31
N ALA A 759 25.15 24.31 -19.87
CA ALA A 759 25.36 24.12 -21.27
C ALA A 759 25.03 22.70 -21.73
N PRO A 760 24.41 22.49 -22.89
CA PRO A 760 24.21 21.16 -23.44
C PRO A 760 25.57 20.44 -23.44
N ARG A 761 25.65 19.30 -22.77
CA ARG A 761 26.83 18.44 -22.82
C ARG A 761 27.05 18.13 -24.29
N GLN A 762 28.08 18.75 -24.92
CA GLN A 762 28.47 18.39 -26.25
C GLN A 762 28.69 16.88 -26.26
N ALA A 763 28.31 16.24 -27.35
CA ALA A 763 28.37 14.79 -27.52
C ALA A 763 29.81 14.25 -27.49
N ALA A 764 30.60 14.63 -26.49
CA ALA A 764 31.87 14.02 -26.16
C ALA A 764 31.76 12.55 -25.78
N ASP A 765 30.55 12.10 -25.46
CA ASP A 765 30.24 10.69 -25.28
C ASP A 765 29.63 10.10 -26.55
N ALA A 766 30.38 10.11 -27.65
CA ALA A 766 30.08 9.32 -28.85
C ALA A 766 29.84 7.84 -28.55
N ALA A 767 30.30 7.33 -27.42
CA ALA A 767 29.98 5.98 -26.94
C ALA A 767 28.52 5.79 -26.59
N SER A 768 27.81 6.77 -26.04
CA SER A 768 26.38 6.70 -25.76
C SER A 768 25.53 6.87 -27.02
N LEU A 769 26.01 7.64 -28.00
CA LEU A 769 25.40 7.77 -29.32
C LEU A 769 25.60 6.51 -30.18
N GLN A 770 26.78 5.86 -30.08
CA GLN A 770 27.02 4.58 -30.74
C GLN A 770 26.06 3.47 -30.26
N TRP A 771 25.64 3.53 -29.01
CA TRP A 771 24.64 2.61 -28.51
C TRP A 771 23.27 2.84 -29.18
N THR A 772 22.87 4.11 -29.33
CA THR A 772 21.61 4.50 -30.01
C THR A 772 21.68 4.20 -31.52
N GLU A 773 22.82 4.34 -32.16
CA GLU A 773 23.02 4.01 -33.57
C GLU A 773 23.09 2.50 -33.83
N ARG A 774 23.72 1.71 -32.96
CA ARG A 774 23.68 0.24 -33.04
C ARG A 774 22.24 -0.28 -32.87
N ALA A 775 21.45 0.30 -31.96
CA ALA A 775 20.03 -0.05 -31.79
C ALA A 775 19.19 0.32 -33.02
N ARG A 776 19.51 1.44 -33.72
CA ARG A 776 18.85 1.82 -34.99
C ARG A 776 19.25 0.96 -36.16
N GLN A 777 20.53 0.57 -36.25
CA GLN A 777 21.03 -0.31 -37.31
C GLN A 777 20.47 -1.73 -37.20
N THR A 778 20.27 -2.22 -35.99
CA THR A 778 19.59 -3.52 -35.74
C THR A 778 18.12 -3.48 -36.16
N GLN A 779 17.44 -2.33 -36.06
CA GLN A 779 16.07 -2.15 -36.55
C GLN A 779 15.98 -2.03 -38.09
N SER A 780 16.96 -1.46 -38.76
CA SER A 780 16.94 -1.34 -40.23
C SER A 780 17.24 -2.65 -40.97
N VAL A 781 17.97 -3.57 -40.35
CA VAL A 781 18.21 -4.92 -40.89
C VAL A 781 16.99 -5.86 -40.70
N ALA A 782 16.13 -5.60 -39.72
CA ALA A 782 14.91 -6.38 -39.51
C ALA A 782 13.71 -5.90 -40.34
N GLY A 783 13.80 -4.73 -40.99
CA GLY A 783 12.73 -4.14 -41.83
C GLY A 783 12.90 -4.34 -43.33
N GLY A 784 13.94 -5.03 -43.80
CA GLY A 784 14.28 -5.23 -45.22
C GLY A 784 14.13 -6.66 -45.70
N GLY A 785 13.08 -7.35 -45.34
CA GLY A 785 12.72 -8.65 -45.91
C GLY A 785 11.21 -8.75 -45.98
N GLY A 786 10.69 -8.42 -47.17
CA GLY A 786 9.30 -8.41 -47.47
C GLY A 786 8.65 -9.80 -47.52
#